data_f63586223cc0424590df3b490eca1cfe
#
_entry.id   f63586223cc0424590df3b490eca1cfe
#
_cell.length_a   1.000
_cell.length_b   1.000
_cell.length_c   1.000
_cell.angle_alpha   90.00
_cell.angle_beta   90.00
_cell.angle_gamma   90.00
#
_symmetry.space_group_name_H-M   'P 1'
#
loop_
_entity.id
_entity.type
_entity.pdbx_description
1 polymer ?
#
loop_
_entity_poly.entity_id
_entity_poly.type
_entity_poly.pdbx_seq_one_letter_code
_entity_poly.pdbx_strand_id
1 'polypeptide(L)'
;MKNFSKFLLIPTFLLISINITAQDSETSLSGNILIEEVVVTARKKEESAQDVPVALSAMSQEQLEILKFRDFNDLAVGMPNVAMDDIGTTKGTQNFSIRGIGINSSIASVEPAVAIVVDGVYMGVSAGMVFDMFDLESIEVLRGPQGTLFGKNSTGGVILVNTALPGDETKQKARLAVEGGGPGGNNNIMQYSYSGPVSDNLKAKISIHRSDDSGYFKNSYDGSNHGQFEQDTVRLAFLYEPSDSFDMALRIENSDQDGSGPAAQCHLGANGTGCQADDGAAVPAPNSTFDRNSLDFNIDNPGFQKSETDFVTVTMNWHGDNGTWTNVFGKREYSLEVDLDVDARSISFFDAPGSSSMEQISNELRYSGSLTDKLDITSGLFMYEGDVMVWDNRALRGALYAAAGSPGIYLWQSGGGLHNVEQTALFTTLDYAVSDDLSLNIGFRLTDEEKEIHLASINRNVSVGASPPCSVPAGTCPFDYIDNDSWKTTSPKIGFTYNTGESSMMYGYWTRVFKSGGYNLRNSVDLATFPDASPKADDETVETLEFGMKTDFEKGRLNWAFFNTVVDDSQRMTNIQDPVSGVAQVVKNAGDIEYRGFEIDGVYTMTDTITMVASLGYVHSKYKNLISDLTGDFIIDALDYALEVPRAAPLTYSLGFNIDGNLGTWRSITRISYYHRDKSYYNENNQGFINEQDILNFGYDIYSSDGKINIGVYGKNLSNEVKHGGDTNLSFGGTFAPLAKGKIVGAELVYKF
;
A
#
# COMPACT_ATOMS: atom_id res chain seq x y z
N MET A 1 -14.90 13.83 -24.25
CA MET A 1 -16.35 14.01 -24.55
C MET A 1 -17.04 14.35 -23.24
N LYS A 2 -17.43 15.60 -23.07
CA LYS A 2 -18.06 16.12 -21.84
C LYS A 2 -19.52 15.66 -21.78
N ASN A 3 -20.00 15.40 -20.56
CA ASN A 3 -21.39 15.18 -20.10
C ASN A 3 -21.87 13.73 -20.02
N PHE A 4 -21.49 13.07 -18.92
CA PHE A 4 -22.28 11.99 -18.31
C PHE A 4 -22.35 12.15 -16.78
N SER A 5 -22.61 13.34 -16.29
CA SER A 5 -22.93 13.55 -14.88
C SER A 5 -24.35 14.07 -14.75
N LYS A 6 -25.12 13.40 -13.92
CA LYS A 6 -26.46 13.65 -13.38
C LYS A 6 -27.54 12.73 -13.95
N PHE A 7 -27.55 11.50 -13.47
CA PHE A 7 -28.82 10.79 -13.31
C PHE A 7 -28.92 10.33 -11.84
N LEU A 8 -29.64 11.15 -11.10
CA LEU A 8 -30.12 10.84 -9.76
C LEU A 8 -31.26 9.81 -9.94
N LEU A 9 -30.97 8.52 -9.81
CA LEU A 9 -31.94 7.45 -9.74
C LEU A 9 -32.17 7.12 -8.27
N ILE A 10 -33.25 7.67 -7.72
CA ILE A 10 -33.85 7.18 -6.48
C ILE A 10 -34.42 5.78 -6.80
N PRO A 11 -33.95 4.68 -6.22
CA PRO A 11 -34.57 3.39 -6.41
C PRO A 11 -35.89 3.34 -5.60
N THR A 12 -36.98 3.41 -6.30
CA THR A 12 -38.30 3.04 -5.76
C THR A 12 -38.26 1.51 -5.53
N PHE A 13 -38.22 1.07 -4.30
CA PHE A 13 -38.30 -0.34 -3.95
C PHE A 13 -39.63 -0.93 -4.44
N LEU A 14 -39.59 -1.71 -5.52
CA LEU A 14 -40.65 -2.60 -5.91
C LEU A 14 -40.51 -3.91 -5.12
N LEU A 15 -41.38 -4.12 -4.15
CA LEU A 15 -41.54 -5.39 -3.46
C LEU A 15 -42.15 -6.42 -4.43
N ILE A 16 -41.30 -7.20 -5.06
CA ILE A 16 -41.71 -8.43 -5.77
C ILE A 16 -41.56 -9.59 -4.80
N SER A 17 -42.68 -10.09 -4.31
CA SER A 17 -42.76 -11.32 -3.54
C SER A 17 -42.59 -12.53 -4.46
N ILE A 18 -41.41 -13.09 -4.52
CA ILE A 18 -41.11 -14.37 -5.17
C ILE A 18 -41.12 -15.44 -4.07
N ASN A 19 -42.08 -16.37 -4.13
CA ASN A 19 -42.07 -17.58 -3.31
C ASN A 19 -41.03 -18.53 -3.88
N ILE A 20 -39.86 -18.63 -3.23
CA ILE A 20 -38.87 -19.67 -3.49
C ILE A 20 -38.94 -20.67 -2.36
N THR A 21 -39.27 -21.90 -2.71
CA THR A 21 -39.10 -23.06 -1.81
C THR A 21 -37.61 -23.29 -1.62
N ALA A 22 -37.11 -23.00 -0.42
CA ALA A 22 -35.76 -23.31 0.00
C ALA A 22 -35.56 -24.82 0.08
N GLN A 23 -34.59 -25.33 -0.63
CA GLN A 23 -34.01 -26.63 -0.41
C GLN A 23 -32.79 -26.43 0.49
N ASP A 24 -32.86 -26.95 1.69
CA ASP A 24 -31.82 -26.83 2.71
C ASP A 24 -30.53 -27.49 2.22
N SER A 25 -29.53 -26.70 1.88
CA SER A 25 -28.13 -27.10 1.95
C SER A 25 -27.59 -26.53 3.28
N GLU A 26 -27.52 -27.35 4.30
CA GLU A 26 -26.77 -27.03 5.52
C GLU A 26 -25.29 -26.83 5.19
N THR A 27 -24.89 -25.64 4.85
CA THR A 27 -23.50 -25.21 5.06
C THR A 27 -23.36 -24.94 6.55
N SER A 28 -22.94 -25.97 7.30
CA SER A 28 -22.58 -25.83 8.70
C SER A 28 -21.40 -24.86 8.78
N LEU A 29 -21.61 -23.62 9.24
CA LEU A 29 -20.59 -22.69 9.70
C LEU A 29 -19.91 -23.20 11.00
N SER A 30 -19.66 -24.49 11.10
CA SER A 30 -19.00 -25.15 12.24
C SER A 30 -17.58 -25.54 11.87
N GLY A 31 -16.82 -24.61 11.38
CA GLY A 31 -15.38 -24.73 11.18
C GLY A 31 -14.70 -23.55 11.83
N ASN A 32 -13.53 -23.75 12.33
CA ASN A 32 -12.70 -22.69 12.85
C ASN A 32 -12.13 -21.92 11.64
N ILE A 33 -12.85 -20.90 11.16
CA ILE A 33 -12.59 -20.11 9.94
C ILE A 33 -11.11 -19.67 9.81
N LEU A 34 -10.41 -19.53 10.94
CA LEU A 34 -9.00 -19.12 10.94
C LEU A 34 -8.03 -20.28 10.66
N ILE A 35 -8.48 -21.52 10.71
CA ILE A 35 -7.66 -22.70 10.41
C ILE A 35 -7.95 -23.22 8.99
N GLU A 36 -8.98 -22.68 8.31
CA GLU A 36 -9.25 -23.09 6.93
C GLU A 36 -8.01 -22.92 6.06
N GLU A 37 -7.81 -23.89 5.19
CA GLU A 37 -6.79 -23.85 4.19
C GLU A 37 -7.05 -22.67 3.23
N VAL A 38 -6.08 -21.77 3.12
CA VAL A 38 -6.16 -20.64 2.19
C VAL A 38 -5.44 -21.03 0.91
N VAL A 39 -6.19 -21.11 -0.18
CA VAL A 39 -5.62 -21.23 -1.53
C VAL A 39 -5.05 -19.90 -1.93
N VAL A 40 -3.85 -19.89 -2.45
CA VAL A 40 -3.09 -18.69 -2.84
C VAL A 40 -2.60 -18.78 -4.27
N THR A 41 -2.30 -17.61 -4.83
CA THR A 41 -1.74 -17.46 -6.18
C THR A 41 -0.29 -16.95 -6.17
N ALA A 42 0.36 -17.10 -5.03
CA ALA A 42 1.71 -16.59 -4.71
C ALA A 42 2.80 -16.99 -5.71
N ARG A 43 2.67 -18.14 -6.38
CA ARG A 43 3.58 -18.57 -7.44
C ARG A 43 2.96 -18.56 -8.83
N LYS A 44 1.93 -17.74 -9.06
CA LYS A 44 1.16 -17.61 -10.31
C LYS A 44 0.45 -18.90 -10.72
N LYS A 45 0.18 -19.78 -9.77
CA LYS A 45 -0.66 -20.96 -9.82
C LYS A 45 -1.41 -21.10 -8.50
N GLU A 46 -2.58 -21.72 -8.52
CA GLU A 46 -3.34 -22.03 -7.31
C GLU A 46 -2.65 -23.16 -6.54
N GLU A 47 -2.37 -22.93 -5.26
CA GLU A 47 -1.78 -23.90 -4.35
C GLU A 47 -2.12 -23.56 -2.90
N SER A 48 -1.95 -24.52 -1.98
CA SER A 48 -2.10 -24.26 -0.55
C SER A 48 -1.06 -23.25 -0.06
N ALA A 49 -1.45 -22.32 0.80
CA ALA A 49 -0.51 -21.38 1.43
C ALA A 49 0.61 -22.12 2.20
N GLN A 50 0.34 -23.34 2.69
CA GLN A 50 1.32 -24.16 3.39
C GLN A 50 2.35 -24.83 2.45
N ASP A 51 2.00 -25.01 1.17
CA ASP A 51 2.90 -25.63 0.18
C ASP A 51 3.82 -24.61 -0.52
N VAL A 52 3.61 -23.31 -0.29
CA VAL A 52 4.44 -22.24 -0.88
C VAL A 52 5.76 -22.08 -0.11
N PRO A 53 6.95 -22.30 -0.70
CA PRO A 53 8.24 -22.25 -0.01
C PRO A 53 8.78 -20.81 0.13
N VAL A 54 7.97 -19.92 0.72
CA VAL A 54 8.32 -18.54 1.11
C VAL A 54 7.53 -18.15 2.35
N ALA A 55 8.00 -17.14 3.08
CA ALA A 55 7.25 -16.53 4.16
C ALA A 55 6.02 -15.80 3.57
N LEU A 56 4.83 -16.24 3.93
CA LEU A 56 3.57 -15.79 3.35
C LEU A 56 2.50 -15.65 4.44
N SER A 57 1.76 -14.56 4.40
CA SER A 57 0.49 -14.40 5.13
C SER A 57 -0.63 -14.22 4.12
N ALA A 58 -1.67 -15.02 4.21
CA ALA A 58 -2.83 -14.95 3.32
C ALA A 58 -4.12 -14.88 4.13
N MET A 59 -5.07 -14.12 3.63
CA MET A 59 -6.39 -13.94 4.23
C MET A 59 -7.47 -14.15 3.19
N SER A 60 -8.43 -15.01 3.48
CA SER A 60 -9.62 -15.21 2.65
C SER A 60 -10.63 -14.07 2.84
N GLN A 61 -11.62 -13.98 1.93
CA GLN A 61 -12.74 -13.05 2.02
C GLN A 61 -13.41 -13.10 3.40
N GLU A 62 -13.66 -14.29 3.91
CA GLU A 62 -14.34 -14.47 5.18
C GLU A 62 -13.51 -13.99 6.36
N GLN A 63 -12.19 -14.22 6.34
CA GLN A 63 -11.26 -13.72 7.35
C GLN A 63 -11.20 -12.19 7.34
N LEU A 64 -11.11 -11.55 6.16
CA LEU A 64 -11.13 -10.10 6.00
C LEU A 64 -12.42 -9.47 6.54
N GLU A 65 -13.57 -10.10 6.28
CA GLU A 65 -14.86 -9.65 6.77
C GLU A 65 -15.00 -9.78 8.30
N ILE A 66 -14.58 -10.90 8.87
CA ILE A 66 -14.62 -11.13 10.31
C ILE A 66 -13.69 -10.16 11.03
N LEU A 67 -12.47 -9.94 10.53
CA LEU A 67 -11.49 -9.05 11.13
C LEU A 67 -11.80 -7.56 10.92
N LYS A 68 -12.86 -7.25 10.14
CA LYS A 68 -13.29 -5.87 9.85
C LYS A 68 -12.20 -5.04 9.19
N PHE A 69 -11.39 -5.65 8.33
CA PHE A 69 -10.45 -4.90 7.52
C PHE A 69 -11.20 -3.96 6.58
N ARG A 70 -10.80 -2.68 6.58
CA ARG A 70 -11.40 -1.62 5.78
C ARG A 70 -10.44 -1.06 4.75
N ASP A 71 -9.17 -0.98 5.12
CA ASP A 71 -8.12 -0.44 4.27
C ASP A 71 -6.80 -1.18 4.47
N PHE A 72 -5.81 -0.82 3.70
CA PHE A 72 -4.47 -1.42 3.79
C PHE A 72 -3.74 -1.14 5.12
N ASN A 73 -4.14 -0.11 5.88
CA ASN A 73 -3.55 0.12 7.21
C ASN A 73 -3.93 -1.00 8.19
N ASP A 74 -5.16 -1.53 8.06
CA ASP A 74 -5.61 -2.67 8.86
C ASP A 74 -4.79 -3.93 8.55
N LEU A 75 -4.32 -4.09 7.30
CA LEU A 75 -3.55 -5.25 6.85
C LEU A 75 -2.21 -5.41 7.59
N ALA A 76 -1.53 -4.30 7.88
CA ALA A 76 -0.25 -4.34 8.59
C ALA A 76 -0.39 -4.77 10.06
N VAL A 77 -1.59 -4.63 10.63
CA VAL A 77 -1.87 -5.02 12.02
C VAL A 77 -1.97 -6.54 12.11
N GLY A 78 -1.02 -7.15 12.79
CA GLY A 78 -1.00 -8.60 13.03
C GLY A 78 -0.07 -9.40 12.12
N MET A 79 0.52 -8.81 11.09
CA MET A 79 1.55 -9.45 10.26
C MET A 79 2.96 -9.12 10.77
N PRO A 80 3.86 -10.12 10.92
CA PRO A 80 5.20 -9.86 11.42
C PRO A 80 6.04 -9.11 10.39
N ASN A 81 6.76 -8.09 10.85
CA ASN A 81 7.66 -7.23 10.05
C ASN A 81 7.00 -6.56 8.83
N VAL A 82 5.69 -6.37 8.83
CA VAL A 82 4.94 -5.64 7.80
C VAL A 82 4.46 -4.33 8.41
N ALA A 83 4.74 -3.22 7.73
CA ALA A 83 4.23 -1.91 8.10
C ALA A 83 3.62 -1.23 6.88
N MET A 84 2.51 -0.57 7.10
CA MET A 84 1.89 0.37 6.19
C MET A 84 1.89 1.73 6.88
N ASP A 85 2.72 2.64 6.38
CA ASP A 85 2.79 4.00 6.86
C ASP A 85 2.35 4.91 5.73
N ASP A 86 1.16 5.45 5.87
CA ASP A 86 0.62 6.43 4.95
C ASP A 86 1.55 7.66 4.97
N ILE A 87 2.06 8.07 3.81
CA ILE A 87 2.90 9.27 3.72
C ILE A 87 2.13 10.51 4.19
N GLY A 88 0.81 10.41 4.17
CA GLY A 88 -0.12 11.39 4.72
C GLY A 88 -0.26 12.66 3.90
N THR A 89 0.36 12.76 2.73
CA THR A 89 0.11 13.88 1.81
C THR A 89 -1.15 13.67 1.00
N THR A 90 -1.42 12.41 0.63
CA THR A 90 -2.61 12.04 -0.17
C THR A 90 -3.10 10.67 0.26
N LYS A 91 -4.39 10.51 0.51
CA LYS A 91 -4.99 9.19 0.67
C LYS A 91 -4.85 8.38 -0.64
N GLY A 92 -4.62 7.08 -0.51
CA GLY A 92 -4.47 6.21 -1.67
C GLY A 92 -3.04 6.08 -2.20
N THR A 93 -2.08 6.75 -1.60
CA THR A 93 -0.66 6.48 -1.87
C THR A 93 -0.16 5.45 -0.87
N GLN A 94 -0.02 4.21 -1.33
CA GLN A 94 0.35 3.09 -0.48
C GLN A 94 1.87 2.99 -0.34
N ASN A 95 2.37 2.92 0.88
CA ASN A 95 3.79 2.90 1.17
C ASN A 95 4.14 1.80 2.18
N PHE A 96 4.20 0.58 1.67
CA PHE A 96 4.54 -0.59 2.46
C PHE A 96 6.04 -0.67 2.75
N SER A 97 6.34 -1.18 3.92
CA SER A 97 7.67 -1.66 4.31
C SER A 97 7.55 -3.09 4.82
N ILE A 98 8.33 -3.98 4.25
CA ILE A 98 8.40 -5.38 4.67
C ILE A 98 9.84 -5.67 5.09
N ARG A 99 10.03 -6.16 6.33
CA ARG A 99 11.37 -6.42 6.91
C ARG A 99 12.28 -5.18 6.94
N GLY A 100 11.68 -3.98 7.03
CA GLY A 100 12.41 -2.70 6.97
C GLY A 100 12.77 -2.23 5.55
N ILE A 101 12.42 -2.99 4.51
CA ILE A 101 12.65 -2.61 3.12
C ILE A 101 11.42 -1.89 2.60
N GLY A 102 11.55 -0.61 2.30
CA GLY A 102 10.51 0.29 1.81
C GLY A 102 11.11 1.62 1.43
N ILE A 103 10.36 2.44 0.69
CA ILE A 103 10.77 3.79 0.32
C ILE A 103 9.73 4.81 0.81
N ASN A 104 10.20 5.95 1.31
CA ASN A 104 9.35 7.05 1.74
C ASN A 104 9.16 8.03 0.59
N SER A 105 8.18 7.81 -0.28
CA SER A 105 7.96 8.72 -1.40
C SER A 105 6.48 8.88 -1.73
N SER A 106 6.04 10.13 -1.85
CA SER A 106 4.76 10.52 -2.46
C SER A 106 4.91 10.86 -3.94
N ILE A 107 6.09 10.68 -4.51
CA ILE A 107 6.42 11.06 -5.88
C ILE A 107 6.07 9.89 -6.80
N ALA A 108 5.13 10.09 -7.70
CA ALA A 108 4.61 9.02 -8.56
C ALA A 108 5.67 8.36 -9.46
N SER A 109 6.75 9.07 -9.82
CA SER A 109 7.86 8.52 -10.60
C SER A 109 8.89 7.75 -9.78
N VAL A 110 8.81 7.80 -8.45
CA VAL A 110 9.71 7.04 -7.56
C VAL A 110 9.07 5.70 -7.24
N GLU A 111 9.65 4.66 -7.78
CA GLU A 111 9.11 3.30 -7.69
C GLU A 111 9.15 2.73 -6.26
N PRO A 112 8.13 1.95 -5.84
CA PRO A 112 8.08 1.31 -4.53
C PRO A 112 9.11 0.17 -4.42
N ALA A 113 9.40 -0.28 -3.18
CA ALA A 113 10.18 -1.49 -2.91
C ALA A 113 9.31 -2.73 -2.64
N VAL A 114 8.01 -2.53 -2.42
CA VAL A 114 7.00 -3.58 -2.27
C VAL A 114 6.03 -3.48 -3.42
N ALA A 115 5.97 -4.49 -4.26
CA ALA A 115 5.06 -4.53 -5.40
C ALA A 115 3.63 -4.81 -4.95
N ILE A 116 2.66 -4.17 -5.60
CA ILE A 116 1.24 -4.49 -5.46
C ILE A 116 0.74 -5.03 -6.78
N VAL A 117 0.02 -6.13 -6.72
CA VAL A 117 -0.56 -6.81 -7.89
C VAL A 117 -2.05 -7.00 -7.62
N VAL A 118 -2.89 -6.51 -8.51
CA VAL A 118 -4.35 -6.60 -8.39
C VAL A 118 -4.87 -7.43 -9.54
N ASP A 119 -5.56 -8.54 -9.25
CA ASP A 119 -6.08 -9.47 -10.25
C ASP A 119 -5.04 -9.89 -11.30
N GLY A 120 -3.80 -10.08 -10.85
CA GLY A 120 -2.66 -10.45 -11.69
C GLY A 120 -1.96 -9.28 -12.40
N VAL A 121 -2.48 -8.06 -12.33
CA VAL A 121 -1.90 -6.86 -12.95
C VAL A 121 -0.99 -6.13 -11.95
N TYR A 122 0.27 -5.92 -12.34
CA TYR A 122 1.24 -5.13 -11.58
C TYR A 122 0.84 -3.64 -11.56
N MET A 123 0.84 -3.02 -10.37
CA MET A 123 0.59 -1.60 -10.18
C MET A 123 1.89 -0.82 -10.27
N GLY A 124 2.13 -0.13 -11.38
CA GLY A 124 3.37 0.60 -11.66
C GLY A 124 3.62 1.78 -10.73
N VAL A 125 2.56 2.37 -10.19
CA VAL A 125 2.60 3.51 -9.26
C VAL A 125 1.77 3.20 -8.03
N SER A 126 2.28 3.55 -6.85
CA SER A 126 1.61 3.32 -5.55
C SER A 126 0.42 4.25 -5.29
N ALA A 127 0.13 5.19 -6.17
CA ALA A 127 -0.98 6.14 -6.03
C ALA A 127 -2.29 5.58 -6.60
N GLY A 128 -3.43 6.09 -6.11
CA GLY A 128 -4.77 5.69 -6.55
C GLY A 128 -5.13 4.24 -6.18
N MET A 129 -4.53 3.71 -5.14
CA MET A 129 -4.78 2.37 -4.63
C MET A 129 -5.57 2.43 -3.31
N VAL A 130 -6.62 3.20 -3.27
CA VAL A 130 -7.60 3.10 -2.18
C VAL A 130 -8.55 1.97 -2.55
N PHE A 131 -8.11 0.76 -2.30
CA PHE A 131 -9.04 -0.34 -2.21
C PHE A 131 -9.65 -0.28 -0.81
N ASP A 132 -10.89 0.12 -0.70
CA ASP A 132 -11.67 -0.38 0.41
C ASP A 132 -11.66 -1.91 0.29
N MET A 133 -11.37 -2.61 1.39
CA MET A 133 -11.33 -4.08 1.46
C MET A 133 -12.71 -4.67 1.21
N PHE A 134 -13.30 -4.25 0.11
CA PHE A 134 -14.66 -4.53 -0.31
C PHE A 134 -14.63 -5.53 -1.47
N ASP A 135 -15.41 -6.61 -1.30
CA ASP A 135 -15.61 -7.60 -2.35
C ASP A 135 -14.31 -8.23 -2.87
N LEU A 136 -13.40 -8.51 -1.94
CA LEU A 136 -12.16 -9.23 -2.21
C LEU A 136 -12.37 -10.73 -2.00
N GLU A 137 -11.69 -11.54 -2.78
CA GLU A 137 -11.59 -12.98 -2.60
C GLU A 137 -10.47 -13.31 -1.62
N SER A 138 -9.30 -12.69 -1.81
CA SER A 138 -8.14 -12.89 -0.95
C SER A 138 -7.18 -11.71 -0.97
N ILE A 139 -6.36 -11.61 0.07
CA ILE A 139 -5.14 -10.82 0.09
C ILE A 139 -4.00 -11.72 0.53
N GLU A 140 -2.90 -11.64 -0.20
CA GLU A 140 -1.69 -12.41 0.07
C GLU A 140 -0.50 -11.46 0.24
N VAL A 141 0.29 -11.62 1.29
CA VAL A 141 1.49 -10.83 1.53
C VAL A 141 2.70 -11.75 1.54
N LEU A 142 3.48 -11.69 0.47
CA LEU A 142 4.74 -12.42 0.32
C LEU A 142 5.86 -11.57 0.91
N ARG A 143 6.51 -12.06 1.95
CA ARG A 143 7.58 -11.35 2.63
C ARG A 143 8.94 -11.76 2.06
N GLY A 144 9.81 -10.78 1.86
CA GLY A 144 11.10 -10.95 1.20
C GLY A 144 11.05 -10.90 -0.33
N PRO A 145 12.20 -10.85 -1.00
CA PRO A 145 12.29 -10.56 -2.43
C PRO A 145 11.61 -11.58 -3.33
N GLN A 146 10.81 -11.10 -4.29
CA GLN A 146 10.03 -11.93 -5.22
C GLN A 146 10.26 -11.57 -6.71
N GLY A 147 11.41 -10.99 -7.04
CA GLY A 147 11.69 -10.46 -8.38
C GLY A 147 11.67 -11.47 -9.51
N THR A 148 11.89 -12.75 -9.25
CA THR A 148 11.85 -13.80 -10.28
C THR A 148 10.47 -13.92 -10.94
N LEU A 149 9.39 -13.91 -10.17
CA LEU A 149 8.02 -14.05 -10.70
C LEU A 149 7.33 -12.69 -10.93
N PHE A 150 7.56 -11.72 -10.04
CA PHE A 150 6.84 -10.46 -10.06
C PHE A 150 7.65 -9.28 -10.65
N GLY A 151 8.95 -9.49 -10.85
CA GLY A 151 9.82 -8.52 -11.50
C GLY A 151 10.33 -7.42 -10.58
N LYS A 152 10.51 -6.24 -11.16
CA LYS A 152 11.04 -5.07 -10.45
C LYS A 152 10.18 -4.66 -9.26
N ASN A 153 10.77 -3.88 -8.35
CA ASN A 153 10.04 -3.24 -7.25
C ASN A 153 9.40 -4.23 -6.25
N SER A 154 9.84 -5.48 -6.27
CA SER A 154 9.45 -6.53 -5.33
C SER A 154 10.62 -6.93 -4.41
N THR A 155 11.47 -5.97 -4.07
CA THR A 155 12.69 -6.17 -3.28
C THR A 155 12.40 -6.41 -1.80
N GLY A 156 11.35 -5.76 -1.26
CA GLY A 156 10.85 -6.02 0.10
C GLY A 156 9.82 -7.14 0.16
N GLY A 157 9.04 -7.31 -0.89
CA GLY A 157 7.96 -8.28 -0.96
C GLY A 157 6.91 -7.94 -2.01
N VAL A 158 5.79 -8.68 -1.98
CA VAL A 158 4.65 -8.50 -2.88
C VAL A 158 3.34 -8.60 -2.10
N ILE A 159 2.40 -7.76 -2.43
CA ILE A 159 1.01 -7.84 -1.97
C ILE A 159 0.14 -8.19 -3.17
N LEU A 160 -0.54 -9.33 -3.10
CA LEU A 160 -1.51 -9.75 -4.10
C LEU A 160 -2.91 -9.46 -3.56
N VAL A 161 -3.72 -8.80 -4.37
CA VAL A 161 -5.12 -8.48 -4.07
C VAL A 161 -5.96 -9.14 -5.15
N ASN A 162 -6.79 -10.09 -4.76
CA ASN A 162 -7.68 -10.78 -5.68
C ASN A 162 -9.12 -10.36 -5.40
N THR A 163 -9.81 -9.86 -6.42
CA THR A 163 -11.23 -9.47 -6.32
C THR A 163 -12.12 -10.65 -6.63
N ALA A 164 -13.25 -10.75 -5.92
CA ALA A 164 -14.12 -11.91 -6.01
C ALA A 164 -14.88 -11.98 -7.35
N LEU A 165 -14.80 -13.12 -8.03
CA LEU A 165 -15.53 -13.41 -9.25
C LEU A 165 -16.99 -13.84 -8.97
N PRO A 166 -17.89 -13.77 -9.97
CA PRO A 166 -19.25 -14.30 -9.86
C PRO A 166 -19.25 -15.85 -9.79
N GLY A 167 -20.09 -16.42 -8.93
CA GLY A 167 -20.26 -17.86 -8.78
C GLY A 167 -21.51 -18.40 -9.48
N ASP A 168 -21.76 -19.72 -9.33
CA ASP A 168 -22.87 -20.44 -9.94
C ASP A 168 -24.23 -20.15 -9.29
N GLU A 169 -24.21 -19.66 -8.07
CA GLU A 169 -25.43 -19.35 -7.31
C GLU A 169 -25.68 -17.85 -7.31
N THR A 170 -26.97 -17.47 -7.35
CA THR A 170 -27.36 -16.08 -7.14
C THR A 170 -27.15 -15.71 -5.68
N LYS A 171 -26.26 -14.75 -5.43
CA LYS A 171 -25.96 -14.20 -4.11
C LYS A 171 -26.15 -12.70 -4.11
N GLN A 172 -26.78 -12.19 -3.07
CA GLN A 172 -26.90 -10.76 -2.84
C GLN A 172 -26.49 -10.44 -1.42
N LYS A 173 -25.78 -9.34 -1.24
CA LYS A 173 -25.28 -8.92 0.06
C LYS A 173 -25.34 -7.40 0.16
N ALA A 174 -25.89 -6.90 1.25
CA ALA A 174 -25.86 -5.50 1.63
C ALA A 174 -25.15 -5.34 2.97
N ARG A 175 -24.31 -4.31 3.09
CA ARG A 175 -23.64 -3.90 4.33
C ARG A 175 -23.89 -2.43 4.58
N LEU A 176 -24.24 -2.09 5.82
CA LEU A 176 -24.29 -0.74 6.34
C LEU A 176 -23.41 -0.68 7.58
N ALA A 177 -22.50 0.29 7.66
CA ALA A 177 -21.68 0.49 8.84
C ALA A 177 -21.57 1.99 9.16
N VAL A 178 -21.41 2.28 10.45
CA VAL A 178 -21.12 3.62 10.96
C VAL A 178 -19.91 3.51 11.86
N GLU A 179 -18.91 4.32 11.61
CA GLU A 179 -17.67 4.41 12.39
C GLU A 179 -17.48 5.82 12.94
N GLY A 180 -16.97 5.92 14.16
CA GLY A 180 -16.62 7.19 14.79
C GLY A 180 -15.59 6.94 15.90
N GLY A 181 -15.39 7.91 16.80
CA GLY A 181 -14.48 7.77 17.95
C GLY A 181 -13.45 8.87 18.06
N GLY A 182 -13.29 9.69 17.02
CA GLY A 182 -12.48 10.90 17.03
C GLY A 182 -13.25 12.12 17.58
N PRO A 183 -12.56 13.27 17.65
CA PRO A 183 -13.17 14.52 18.11
C PRO A 183 -14.10 15.17 17.06
N GLY A 184 -14.06 14.71 15.82
CA GLY A 184 -14.87 15.24 14.70
C GLY A 184 -16.13 14.43 14.43
N GLY A 185 -16.38 14.14 13.15
CA GLY A 185 -17.57 13.45 12.66
C GLY A 185 -17.43 11.94 12.54
N ASN A 186 -18.38 11.34 11.87
CA ASN A 186 -18.46 9.89 11.64
C ASN A 186 -18.24 9.55 10.16
N ASN A 187 -17.87 8.31 9.91
CA ASN A 187 -17.84 7.69 8.58
C ASN A 187 -19.05 6.77 8.43
N ASN A 188 -19.81 6.95 7.33
CA ASN A 188 -20.95 6.10 6.96
C ASN A 188 -20.54 5.26 5.75
N ILE A 189 -20.67 3.94 5.87
CA ILE A 189 -20.26 2.99 4.83
C ILE A 189 -21.48 2.22 4.35
N MET A 190 -21.67 2.17 3.03
CA MET A 190 -22.68 1.39 2.37
C MET A 190 -22.04 0.54 1.27
N GLN A 191 -22.31 -0.75 1.29
CA GLN A 191 -21.83 -1.70 0.27
C GLN A 191 -22.99 -2.58 -0.18
N TYR A 192 -23.03 -2.87 -1.47
CA TYR A 192 -23.99 -3.81 -2.05
C TYR A 192 -23.30 -4.62 -3.14
N SER A 193 -23.58 -5.92 -3.17
CA SER A 193 -23.18 -6.79 -4.27
C SER A 193 -24.31 -7.71 -4.71
N TYR A 194 -24.38 -7.93 -6.02
CA TYR A 194 -25.22 -8.93 -6.66
C TYR A 194 -24.36 -9.78 -7.58
N SER A 195 -24.45 -11.08 -7.48
CA SER A 195 -23.65 -12.06 -8.22
C SER A 195 -24.52 -13.25 -8.61
N GLY A 196 -24.31 -13.82 -9.80
CA GLY A 196 -24.96 -15.04 -10.21
C GLY A 196 -24.87 -15.33 -11.70
N PRO A 197 -25.46 -16.47 -12.14
CA PRO A 197 -25.48 -16.87 -13.54
C PRO A 197 -26.39 -15.96 -14.36
N VAL A 198 -25.92 -15.59 -15.56
CA VAL A 198 -26.67 -14.89 -16.61
C VAL A 198 -27.17 -15.88 -17.66
N SER A 199 -26.35 -16.89 -17.95
CA SER A 199 -26.63 -18.03 -18.80
C SER A 199 -25.80 -19.23 -18.36
N ASP A 200 -25.93 -20.36 -19.03
CA ASP A 200 -25.18 -21.60 -18.72
C ASP A 200 -23.66 -21.38 -18.74
N ASN A 201 -23.17 -20.44 -19.55
CA ASN A 201 -21.72 -20.20 -19.76
C ASN A 201 -21.29 -18.80 -19.32
N LEU A 202 -22.18 -17.96 -18.78
CA LEU A 202 -21.86 -16.59 -18.38
C LEU A 202 -22.41 -16.29 -17.00
N LYS A 203 -21.53 -15.85 -16.11
CA LYS A 203 -21.84 -15.33 -14.79
C LYS A 203 -21.47 -13.85 -14.72
N ALA A 204 -22.21 -13.09 -13.93
CA ALA A 204 -21.96 -11.65 -13.76
C ALA A 204 -22.10 -11.22 -12.30
N LYS A 205 -21.34 -10.20 -11.94
CA LYS A 205 -21.36 -9.58 -10.63
C LYS A 205 -21.31 -8.05 -10.77
N ILE A 206 -22.07 -7.38 -9.93
CA ILE A 206 -21.91 -5.94 -9.68
C ILE A 206 -21.68 -5.72 -8.20
N SER A 207 -20.74 -4.84 -7.91
CA SER A 207 -20.39 -4.45 -6.55
C SER A 207 -20.32 -2.94 -6.47
N ILE A 208 -20.98 -2.36 -5.46
CA ILE A 208 -21.06 -0.91 -5.23
C ILE A 208 -20.60 -0.64 -3.81
N HIS A 209 -19.70 0.32 -3.68
CA HIS A 209 -19.22 0.84 -2.41
C HIS A 209 -19.40 2.34 -2.35
N ARG A 210 -19.88 2.84 -1.22
CA ARG A 210 -19.87 4.26 -0.87
C ARG A 210 -19.41 4.43 0.57
N SER A 211 -18.46 5.33 0.76
CA SER A 211 -18.00 5.78 2.07
C SER A 211 -18.12 7.30 2.15
N ASP A 212 -18.71 7.81 3.23
CA ASP A 212 -18.90 9.24 3.49
C ASP A 212 -18.40 9.55 4.91
N ASP A 213 -17.14 9.99 4.98
CA ASP A 213 -16.47 10.41 6.21
C ASP A 213 -16.63 11.93 6.39
N SER A 214 -17.42 12.33 7.34
CA SER A 214 -17.66 13.74 7.65
C SER A 214 -16.52 14.43 8.42
N GLY A 215 -15.36 13.79 8.52
CA GLY A 215 -14.12 14.32 9.11
C GLY A 215 -13.90 13.87 10.54
N TYR A 216 -12.95 12.95 10.72
CA TYR A 216 -12.60 12.34 12.01
C TYR A 216 -11.96 13.34 12.99
N PHE A 217 -11.19 14.30 12.50
CA PHE A 217 -10.41 15.23 13.30
C PHE A 217 -11.16 16.55 13.56
N LYS A 218 -10.63 17.35 14.47
CA LYS A 218 -11.12 18.70 14.79
C LYS A 218 -10.00 19.70 14.64
N ASN A 219 -10.06 20.59 13.65
CA ASN A 219 -9.09 21.64 13.48
C ASN A 219 -9.28 22.72 14.57
N SER A 220 -8.27 22.94 15.41
CA SER A 220 -8.34 23.93 16.47
C SER A 220 -8.22 25.39 15.98
N TYR A 221 -7.83 25.60 14.72
CA TYR A 221 -7.75 26.92 14.10
C TYR A 221 -9.13 27.57 13.94
N ASP A 222 -10.10 26.84 13.40
CA ASP A 222 -11.43 27.36 13.08
C ASP A 222 -12.58 26.56 13.70
N GLY A 223 -12.28 25.44 14.35
CA GLY A 223 -13.26 24.55 14.94
C GLY A 223 -14.01 23.67 13.93
N SER A 224 -13.59 23.62 12.68
CA SER A 224 -14.19 22.73 11.66
C SER A 224 -13.82 21.26 11.88
N ASN A 225 -14.64 20.34 11.36
CA ASN A 225 -14.20 18.95 11.19
C ASN A 225 -13.17 18.89 10.06
N HIS A 226 -12.23 17.94 10.14
CA HIS A 226 -11.18 17.79 9.16
C HIS A 226 -10.90 16.30 8.88
N GLY A 227 -10.32 15.99 7.70
CA GLY A 227 -10.17 14.63 7.23
C GLY A 227 -11.44 14.08 6.61
N GLN A 228 -12.32 14.96 6.08
CA GLN A 228 -13.47 14.55 5.28
C GLN A 228 -13.00 13.75 4.08
N PHE A 229 -13.75 12.71 3.73
CA PHE A 229 -13.43 11.88 2.59
C PHE A 229 -14.64 11.10 2.09
N GLU A 230 -15.05 11.39 0.87
CA GLU A 230 -16.08 10.63 0.17
C GLU A 230 -15.40 9.71 -0.85
N GLN A 231 -15.93 8.50 -0.99
CA GLN A 231 -15.51 7.53 -1.98
C GLN A 231 -16.71 6.81 -2.55
N ASP A 232 -16.80 6.79 -3.87
CA ASP A 232 -17.76 5.99 -4.63
C ASP A 232 -17.00 5.03 -5.54
N THR A 233 -17.27 3.73 -5.42
CA THR A 233 -16.64 2.70 -6.27
C THR A 233 -17.69 1.77 -6.84
N VAL A 234 -17.61 1.50 -8.13
CA VAL A 234 -18.42 0.49 -8.82
C VAL A 234 -17.49 -0.50 -9.52
N ARG A 235 -17.71 -1.79 -9.27
CA ARG A 235 -17.01 -2.88 -9.95
C ARG A 235 -17.98 -3.82 -10.63
N LEU A 236 -17.70 -4.12 -11.90
CA LEU A 236 -18.39 -5.13 -12.68
C LEU A 236 -17.41 -6.30 -12.93
N ALA A 237 -17.86 -7.52 -12.74
CA ALA A 237 -17.09 -8.70 -13.08
C ALA A 237 -17.94 -9.68 -13.89
N PHE A 238 -17.34 -10.27 -14.92
CA PHE A 238 -17.95 -11.27 -15.78
C PHE A 238 -17.02 -12.48 -15.84
N LEU A 239 -17.59 -13.67 -15.71
CA LEU A 239 -16.90 -14.94 -15.89
C LEU A 239 -17.59 -15.69 -17.02
N TYR A 240 -16.85 -15.96 -18.09
CA TYR A 240 -17.33 -16.68 -19.27
C TYR A 240 -16.60 -18.02 -19.38
N GLU A 241 -17.35 -19.12 -19.28
CA GLU A 241 -16.86 -20.49 -19.26
C GLU A 241 -17.58 -21.31 -20.34
N PRO A 242 -17.19 -21.18 -21.63
CA PRO A 242 -17.84 -21.89 -22.73
C PRO A 242 -17.54 -23.39 -22.75
N SER A 243 -16.46 -23.81 -22.09
CA SER A 243 -16.03 -25.22 -22.02
C SER A 243 -15.08 -25.44 -20.86
N ASP A 244 -14.88 -26.68 -20.45
CA ASP A 244 -13.90 -27.07 -19.40
C ASP A 244 -12.44 -26.72 -19.78
N SER A 245 -12.16 -26.44 -21.04
CA SER A 245 -10.82 -26.13 -21.56
C SER A 245 -10.54 -24.64 -21.70
N PHE A 246 -11.52 -23.78 -21.43
CA PHE A 246 -11.33 -22.32 -21.55
C PHE A 246 -12.26 -21.53 -20.63
N ASP A 247 -11.69 -20.58 -19.91
CA ASP A 247 -12.43 -19.54 -19.20
C ASP A 247 -11.85 -18.14 -19.45
N MET A 248 -12.68 -17.13 -19.23
CA MET A 248 -12.31 -15.72 -19.32
C MET A 248 -13.00 -14.91 -18.25
N ALA A 249 -12.22 -14.17 -17.45
CA ALA A 249 -12.70 -13.19 -16.50
C ALA A 249 -12.45 -11.78 -17.02
N LEU A 250 -13.48 -10.94 -17.03
CA LEU A 250 -13.37 -9.49 -17.30
C LEU A 250 -13.80 -8.75 -16.04
N ARG A 251 -12.99 -7.79 -15.59
CA ARG A 251 -13.31 -6.87 -14.50
C ARG A 251 -13.17 -5.43 -14.97
N ILE A 252 -14.11 -4.60 -14.56
CA ILE A 252 -14.14 -3.16 -14.85
C ILE A 252 -14.44 -2.46 -13.54
N GLU A 253 -13.58 -1.56 -13.13
CA GLU A 253 -13.73 -0.75 -11.93
C GLU A 253 -13.61 0.73 -12.25
N ASN A 254 -14.48 1.52 -11.64
CA ASN A 254 -14.37 2.97 -11.58
C ASN A 254 -14.48 3.40 -10.11
N SER A 255 -13.60 4.30 -9.67
CA SER A 255 -13.58 4.84 -8.31
C SER A 255 -13.31 6.33 -8.32
N ASP A 256 -14.22 7.09 -7.72
CA ASP A 256 -14.13 8.53 -7.50
C ASP A 256 -13.90 8.82 -6.02
N GLN A 257 -13.03 9.78 -5.72
CA GLN A 257 -12.71 10.19 -4.36
C GLN A 257 -12.62 11.71 -4.26
N ASP A 258 -13.21 12.27 -3.20
CA ASP A 258 -13.13 13.71 -2.87
C ASP A 258 -12.95 13.88 -1.35
N GLY A 259 -12.01 14.72 -0.93
CA GLY A 259 -11.76 14.93 0.49
C GLY A 259 -10.96 16.18 0.79
N SER A 260 -10.76 16.44 2.07
CA SER A 260 -9.86 17.50 2.55
C SER A 260 -8.39 17.05 2.44
N GLY A 261 -7.49 17.99 2.58
CA GLY A 261 -6.08 17.72 2.84
C GLY A 261 -5.87 16.94 4.16
N PRO A 262 -4.65 16.53 4.48
CA PRO A 262 -4.36 15.78 5.70
C PRO A 262 -4.48 16.64 6.95
N ALA A 263 -4.96 16.06 8.07
CA ALA A 263 -4.71 16.61 9.39
C ALA A 263 -3.23 16.38 9.71
N ALA A 264 -2.50 17.42 10.06
CA ALA A 264 -1.06 17.32 10.29
C ALA A 264 -0.60 18.15 11.49
N GLN A 265 0.48 17.70 12.11
CA GLN A 265 1.19 18.41 13.18
C GLN A 265 2.57 18.84 12.69
N CYS A 266 3.02 19.98 13.14
CA CYS A 266 4.42 20.37 13.02
C CYS A 266 5.15 19.97 14.31
N HIS A 267 6.32 19.34 14.19
CA HIS A 267 7.18 18.99 15.31
C HIS A 267 8.56 19.66 15.17
N LEU A 268 9.22 19.92 16.31
CA LEU A 268 10.57 20.44 16.32
C LEU A 268 11.52 19.40 15.71
N GLY A 269 12.41 19.83 14.84
CA GLY A 269 13.54 19.00 14.40
C GLY A 269 14.45 18.63 15.57
N ALA A 270 15.37 17.69 15.37
CA ALA A 270 16.29 17.21 16.40
C ALA A 270 17.19 18.33 16.98
N ASN A 271 17.42 19.40 16.23
CA ASN A 271 18.13 20.59 16.65
C ASN A 271 17.28 21.55 17.52
N GLY A 272 16.01 21.21 17.83
CA GLY A 272 15.09 22.03 18.60
C GLY A 272 14.58 23.27 17.87
N THR A 273 14.78 23.35 16.54
CA THR A 273 14.30 24.46 15.71
C THR A 273 13.15 24.02 14.81
N GLY A 274 12.41 24.97 14.31
CA GLY A 274 11.21 24.73 13.49
C GLY A 274 9.92 24.78 14.31
N CYS A 275 8.78 24.82 13.65
CA CYS A 275 7.43 24.94 14.22
C CYS A 275 7.20 26.14 15.15
N GLN A 276 8.22 26.86 15.49
CA GLN A 276 8.07 28.18 16.11
C GLN A 276 7.65 29.12 15.01
N ALA A 277 6.62 29.84 15.26
CA ALA A 277 6.18 30.88 14.37
C ALA A 277 7.18 32.04 14.38
N ASP A 278 8.32 31.79 13.87
CA ASP A 278 9.30 32.80 13.64
C ASP A 278 9.37 33.11 12.15
N ASP A 279 8.29 33.70 11.70
CA ASP A 279 8.26 34.38 10.41
C ASP A 279 8.97 35.74 10.51
N GLY A 280 9.73 36.03 11.61
CA GLY A 280 10.36 37.30 11.87
C GLY A 280 9.36 38.46 12.01
N ALA A 281 8.06 38.19 11.98
CA ALA A 281 7.03 39.18 12.24
C ALA A 281 6.89 39.38 13.75
N ALA A 282 6.61 40.61 14.15
CA ALA A 282 6.43 41.00 15.54
C ALA A 282 5.18 40.42 16.23
N VAL A 283 4.57 39.41 15.66
CA VAL A 283 3.43 38.69 16.21
C VAL A 283 3.86 37.25 16.44
N PRO A 284 4.06 36.83 17.71
CA PRO A 284 4.25 35.41 17.99
C PRO A 284 3.00 34.65 17.53
N ALA A 285 3.12 33.80 16.55
CA ALA A 285 2.03 32.87 16.26
C ALA A 285 1.83 31.99 17.49
N PRO A 286 0.61 31.57 17.80
CA PRO A 286 0.36 30.64 18.90
C PRO A 286 1.20 29.39 18.66
N ASN A 287 1.77 28.82 19.73
CA ASN A 287 2.56 27.58 19.68
C ASN A 287 1.93 26.57 18.75
N SER A 288 2.60 26.28 17.65
CA SER A 288 2.19 25.28 16.69
C SER A 288 2.83 23.91 16.95
N THR A 289 3.53 23.76 18.08
CA THR A 289 4.01 22.46 18.55
C THR A 289 2.94 21.78 19.40
N PHE A 290 2.56 20.58 18.97
CA PHE A 290 1.60 19.74 19.68
C PHE A 290 2.30 18.55 20.34
N ASP A 291 1.67 17.99 21.39
CA ASP A 291 2.08 16.69 21.91
C ASP A 291 1.88 15.63 20.85
N ARG A 292 2.93 14.89 20.51
CA ARG A 292 2.89 13.79 19.55
C ARG A 292 1.91 12.67 19.92
N ASN A 293 1.49 12.61 21.18
CA ASN A 293 0.48 11.66 21.67
C ASN A 293 -0.94 12.25 21.69
N SER A 294 -1.15 13.43 21.09
CA SER A 294 -2.47 14.03 20.92
C SER A 294 -2.91 14.06 19.45
N LEU A 295 -4.23 14.15 19.24
CA LEU A 295 -4.82 14.39 17.93
C LEU A 295 -5.04 15.88 17.64
N ASP A 296 -4.49 16.77 18.49
CA ASP A 296 -4.65 18.20 18.37
C ASP A 296 -3.75 18.75 17.26
N PHE A 297 -4.28 19.59 16.42
CA PHE A 297 -3.55 20.28 15.36
C PHE A 297 -4.25 21.61 15.02
N ASN A 298 -3.56 22.49 14.28
CA ASN A 298 -4.14 23.71 13.75
C ASN A 298 -3.49 24.06 12.40
N ILE A 299 -4.28 24.03 11.35
CA ILE A 299 -3.87 24.40 10.00
C ILE A 299 -4.81 25.48 9.47
N ASP A 300 -4.29 26.44 8.71
CA ASP A 300 -5.10 27.51 8.14
C ASP A 300 -5.63 27.16 6.74
N ASN A 301 -4.97 26.25 6.00
CA ASN A 301 -5.46 25.76 4.72
C ASN A 301 -6.01 24.34 4.87
N PRO A 302 -7.35 24.14 4.79
CA PRO A 302 -7.92 22.79 4.87
C PRO A 302 -7.53 21.91 3.68
N GLY A 303 -7.04 22.50 2.60
CA GLY A 303 -6.69 21.78 1.38
C GLY A 303 -7.84 20.99 0.77
N PHE A 304 -7.52 20.23 -0.25
CA PHE A 304 -8.42 19.22 -0.84
C PHE A 304 -7.63 18.13 -1.55
N GLN A 305 -8.30 17.00 -1.77
CA GLN A 305 -7.84 15.91 -2.63
C GLN A 305 -9.00 15.42 -3.47
N LYS A 306 -8.80 15.29 -4.77
CA LYS A 306 -9.75 14.68 -5.71
C LYS A 306 -9.00 13.68 -6.57
N SER A 307 -9.49 12.46 -6.66
CA SER A 307 -8.90 11.46 -7.55
C SER A 307 -9.96 10.61 -8.24
N GLU A 308 -9.62 10.17 -9.43
CA GLU A 308 -10.42 9.27 -10.24
C GLU A 308 -9.55 8.11 -10.71
N THR A 309 -10.08 6.90 -10.68
CA THR A 309 -9.40 5.69 -11.14
C THR A 309 -10.33 4.88 -12.01
N ASP A 310 -9.87 4.54 -13.22
CA ASP A 310 -10.47 3.54 -14.10
C ASP A 310 -9.53 2.35 -14.22
N PHE A 311 -10.05 1.14 -14.03
CA PHE A 311 -9.26 -0.07 -14.10
C PHE A 311 -10.01 -1.19 -14.83
N VAL A 312 -9.37 -1.78 -15.83
CA VAL A 312 -9.88 -2.91 -16.59
C VAL A 312 -8.88 -4.05 -16.56
N THR A 313 -9.33 -5.26 -16.21
CA THR A 313 -8.52 -6.48 -16.31
C THR A 313 -9.25 -7.54 -17.12
N VAL A 314 -8.47 -8.27 -17.92
CA VAL A 314 -8.96 -9.45 -18.65
C VAL A 314 -8.00 -10.60 -18.38
N THR A 315 -8.51 -11.67 -17.78
CA THR A 315 -7.77 -12.92 -17.57
C THR A 315 -8.37 -14.00 -18.46
N MET A 316 -7.57 -14.68 -19.25
CA MET A 316 -7.99 -15.79 -20.10
C MET A 316 -7.15 -17.01 -19.78
N ASN A 317 -7.79 -18.15 -19.53
CA ASN A 317 -7.14 -19.42 -19.27
C ASN A 317 -7.50 -20.46 -20.33
N TRP A 318 -6.49 -21.18 -20.81
CA TRP A 318 -6.63 -22.34 -21.69
C TRP A 318 -6.07 -23.56 -20.97
N HIS A 319 -6.96 -24.42 -20.51
CA HIS A 319 -6.64 -25.61 -19.74
C HIS A 319 -6.31 -26.77 -20.69
N GLY A 320 -5.13 -27.34 -20.55
CA GLY A 320 -4.68 -28.53 -21.25
C GLY A 320 -4.38 -29.67 -20.28
N ASP A 321 -4.13 -30.86 -20.80
CA ASP A 321 -3.90 -32.10 -20.01
C ASP A 321 -2.70 -31.95 -19.03
N ASN A 322 -1.69 -31.17 -19.39
CA ASN A 322 -0.44 -31.04 -18.62
C ASN A 322 -0.22 -29.64 -18.00
N GLY A 323 -1.16 -28.72 -18.15
CA GLY A 323 -1.02 -27.37 -17.59
C GLY A 323 -1.91 -26.35 -18.30
N THR A 324 -1.79 -25.12 -17.83
CA THR A 324 -2.65 -24.00 -18.23
C THR A 324 -1.82 -22.90 -18.86
N TRP A 325 -2.26 -22.39 -19.99
CA TRP A 325 -1.85 -21.11 -20.53
C TRP A 325 -2.75 -20.03 -19.96
N THR A 326 -2.16 -18.99 -19.38
CA THR A 326 -2.89 -17.84 -18.86
C THR A 326 -2.41 -16.59 -19.56
N ASN A 327 -3.35 -15.74 -20.02
CA ASN A 327 -3.06 -14.39 -20.45
C ASN A 327 -3.76 -13.41 -19.50
N VAL A 328 -3.01 -12.45 -18.97
CA VAL A 328 -3.53 -11.36 -18.12
C VAL A 328 -3.25 -10.04 -18.82
N PHE A 329 -4.29 -9.33 -19.17
CA PHE A 329 -4.23 -7.98 -19.70
C PHE A 329 -4.77 -7.00 -18.66
N GLY A 330 -4.11 -5.85 -18.48
CA GLY A 330 -4.53 -4.78 -17.59
C GLY A 330 -4.37 -3.40 -18.24
N LYS A 331 -5.38 -2.55 -18.08
CA LYS A 331 -5.30 -1.11 -18.38
C LYS A 331 -5.80 -0.33 -17.17
N ARG A 332 -5.02 0.66 -16.73
CA ARG A 332 -5.39 1.55 -15.62
C ARG A 332 -5.11 2.99 -15.98
N GLU A 333 -6.08 3.85 -15.66
CA GLU A 333 -5.95 5.31 -15.72
C GLU A 333 -6.20 5.86 -14.31
N TYR A 334 -5.43 6.87 -13.93
CA TYR A 334 -5.53 7.52 -12.63
C TYR A 334 -5.26 9.02 -12.78
N SER A 335 -6.06 9.82 -12.10
CA SER A 335 -5.81 11.27 -11.98
C SER A 335 -5.95 11.72 -10.53
N LEU A 336 -5.19 12.74 -10.15
CA LEU A 336 -5.19 13.34 -8.84
C LEU A 336 -5.03 14.85 -8.94
N GLU A 337 -5.87 15.58 -8.21
CA GLU A 337 -5.69 17.01 -7.91
C GLU A 337 -5.66 17.19 -6.40
N VAL A 338 -4.69 17.97 -5.90
CA VAL A 338 -4.51 18.24 -4.47
C VAL A 338 -4.21 19.68 -4.19
N ASP A 339 -4.56 20.13 -3.00
CA ASP A 339 -4.00 21.31 -2.33
C ASP A 339 -3.69 20.93 -0.88
N LEU A 340 -2.45 21.14 -0.44
CA LEU A 340 -1.93 20.63 0.81
C LEU A 340 -1.32 21.76 1.62
N ASP A 341 -1.70 21.86 2.90
CA ASP A 341 -0.93 22.56 3.93
C ASP A 341 0.25 21.67 4.34
N VAL A 342 1.46 22.05 3.97
CA VAL A 342 2.67 21.24 4.21
C VAL A 342 3.44 21.74 5.44
N ASP A 343 3.17 22.95 5.93
CA ASP A 343 3.81 23.45 7.14
C ASP A 343 3.10 23.06 8.43
N ALA A 344 1.85 22.59 8.33
CA ALA A 344 1.01 22.15 9.47
C ALA A 344 0.87 23.23 10.56
N ARG A 345 0.62 24.49 10.18
CA ARG A 345 0.52 25.66 11.07
C ARG A 345 -0.77 26.44 10.84
N SER A 346 -1.04 27.34 11.77
CA SER A 346 -2.17 28.28 11.68
C SER A 346 -1.86 29.57 10.90
N ILE A 347 -0.79 29.57 10.15
CA ILE A 347 -0.36 30.67 9.27
C ILE A 347 0.03 30.11 7.93
N SER A 348 -0.38 30.74 6.84
CA SER A 348 -0.01 30.32 5.50
C SER A 348 1.48 30.55 5.25
N PHE A 349 2.28 29.51 5.37
CA PHE A 349 3.72 29.53 5.15
C PHE A 349 4.13 28.66 3.98
N PHE A 350 3.64 27.41 3.89
CA PHE A 350 3.97 26.48 2.81
C PHE A 350 2.75 25.67 2.37
N ASP A 351 2.14 26.09 1.27
CA ASP A 351 1.07 25.35 0.58
C ASP A 351 1.62 24.65 -0.66
N ALA A 352 1.12 23.46 -0.97
CA ALA A 352 1.54 22.66 -2.11
C ALA A 352 0.35 22.16 -2.95
N PRO A 353 -0.24 23.00 -3.79
CA PRO A 353 -1.21 22.52 -4.78
C PRO A 353 -0.51 21.77 -5.91
N GLY A 354 -1.09 20.67 -6.37
CA GLY A 354 -0.50 19.85 -7.41
C GLY A 354 -1.51 19.00 -8.16
N SER A 355 -1.02 18.37 -9.22
CA SER A 355 -1.78 17.38 -9.99
C SER A 355 -0.87 16.26 -10.47
N SER A 356 -1.43 15.07 -10.59
CA SER A 356 -0.74 13.96 -11.25
C SER A 356 -1.73 13.13 -12.05
N SER A 357 -1.25 12.53 -13.13
CA SER A 357 -1.99 11.53 -13.88
C SER A 357 -1.09 10.37 -14.25
N MET A 358 -1.68 9.21 -14.44
CA MET A 358 -0.99 8.01 -14.87
C MET A 358 -1.88 7.21 -15.80
N GLU A 359 -1.28 6.70 -16.87
CA GLU A 359 -1.86 5.64 -17.69
C GLU A 359 -0.89 4.47 -17.72
N GLN A 360 -1.38 3.24 -17.56
CA GLN A 360 -0.58 2.04 -17.73
C GLN A 360 -1.33 0.98 -18.52
N ILE A 361 -0.58 0.22 -19.31
CA ILE A 361 -1.03 -0.98 -20.00
C ILE A 361 -0.04 -2.09 -19.70
N SER A 362 -0.52 -3.29 -19.41
CA SER A 362 0.34 -4.46 -19.26
C SER A 362 -0.29 -5.71 -19.86
N ASN A 363 0.56 -6.64 -20.29
CA ASN A 363 0.14 -7.95 -20.73
C ASN A 363 1.15 -9.01 -20.28
N GLU A 364 0.65 -10.08 -19.70
CA GLU A 364 1.43 -11.25 -19.34
C GLU A 364 0.84 -12.48 -20.00
N LEU A 365 1.64 -13.22 -20.75
CA LEU A 365 1.31 -14.55 -21.25
C LEU A 365 2.21 -15.56 -20.56
N ARG A 366 1.62 -16.54 -19.86
CA ARG A 366 2.38 -17.58 -19.15
C ARG A 366 1.82 -18.97 -19.35
N TYR A 367 2.69 -19.96 -19.19
CA TYR A 367 2.35 -21.36 -19.05
C TYR A 367 2.74 -21.86 -17.67
N SER A 368 1.85 -22.56 -16.98
CA SER A 368 2.11 -23.26 -15.72
C SER A 368 1.63 -24.70 -15.84
N GLY A 369 2.51 -25.67 -15.57
CA GLY A 369 2.16 -27.08 -15.67
C GLY A 369 3.34 -28.02 -15.53
N SER A 370 3.10 -29.32 -15.71
CA SER A 370 4.08 -30.39 -15.62
C SER A 370 4.66 -30.72 -16.98
N LEU A 371 5.99 -30.65 -17.12
CA LEU A 371 6.70 -31.09 -18.30
C LEU A 371 6.97 -32.61 -18.28
N THR A 372 7.16 -33.15 -17.07
CA THR A 372 7.30 -34.60 -16.82
C THR A 372 6.75 -34.88 -15.41
N ASP A 373 6.62 -36.15 -15.01
CA ASP A 373 6.20 -36.57 -13.68
C ASP A 373 7.05 -35.99 -12.51
N LYS A 374 8.22 -35.41 -12.83
CA LYS A 374 9.18 -34.87 -11.86
C LYS A 374 9.52 -33.40 -12.06
N LEU A 375 9.01 -32.77 -13.09
CA LEU A 375 9.41 -31.41 -13.43
C LEU A 375 8.20 -30.55 -13.76
N ASP A 376 7.92 -29.62 -12.87
CA ASP A 376 6.95 -28.55 -13.09
C ASP A 376 7.66 -27.29 -13.58
N ILE A 377 6.95 -26.52 -14.41
CA ILE A 377 7.43 -25.25 -14.96
C ILE A 377 6.34 -24.18 -14.84
N THR A 378 6.77 -22.95 -14.50
CA THR A 378 6.01 -21.73 -14.77
C THR A 378 6.90 -20.79 -15.56
N SER A 379 6.50 -20.45 -16.78
CA SER A 379 7.28 -19.57 -17.67
C SER A 379 6.38 -18.60 -18.40
N GLY A 380 6.83 -17.35 -18.58
CA GLY A 380 6.01 -16.34 -19.23
C GLY A 380 6.78 -15.16 -19.77
N LEU A 381 6.09 -14.42 -20.64
CA LEU A 381 6.51 -13.13 -21.19
C LEU A 381 5.64 -12.04 -20.59
N PHE A 382 6.25 -10.98 -20.13
CA PHE A 382 5.59 -9.80 -19.55
C PHE A 382 5.98 -8.55 -20.33
N MET A 383 4.98 -7.71 -20.61
CA MET A 383 5.13 -6.40 -21.24
C MET A 383 4.37 -5.36 -20.41
N TYR A 384 4.97 -4.19 -20.27
CA TYR A 384 4.42 -3.07 -19.52
C TYR A 384 4.81 -1.76 -20.18
N GLU A 385 3.85 -0.85 -20.25
CA GLU A 385 4.03 0.55 -20.65
C GLU A 385 3.31 1.42 -19.64
N GLY A 386 3.96 2.47 -19.18
CA GLY A 386 3.39 3.39 -18.19
C GLY A 386 3.85 4.82 -18.40
N ASP A 387 2.87 5.72 -18.43
CA ASP A 387 3.05 7.16 -18.55
C ASP A 387 2.63 7.83 -17.25
N VAL A 388 3.51 8.63 -16.67
CA VAL A 388 3.26 9.40 -15.46
C VAL A 388 3.51 10.87 -15.73
N MET A 389 2.54 11.70 -15.42
CA MET A 389 2.68 13.15 -15.40
C MET A 389 2.50 13.67 -13.98
N VAL A 390 3.40 14.52 -13.51
CA VAL A 390 3.30 15.21 -12.22
C VAL A 390 3.51 16.69 -12.45
N TRP A 391 2.71 17.52 -11.81
CA TRP A 391 2.91 18.96 -11.77
C TRP A 391 2.62 19.49 -10.37
N ASP A 392 3.66 19.82 -9.64
CA ASP A 392 3.60 20.35 -8.29
C ASP A 392 3.85 21.86 -8.28
N ASN A 393 3.08 22.56 -7.49
CA ASN A 393 3.33 23.95 -7.17
C ASN A 393 3.66 24.08 -5.68
N ARG A 394 4.48 25.03 -5.34
CA ARG A 394 4.87 25.35 -3.97
C ARG A 394 4.72 26.84 -3.75
N ALA A 395 3.88 27.23 -2.82
CA ALA A 395 3.68 28.59 -2.39
C ALA A 395 4.36 28.78 -1.03
N LEU A 396 5.57 29.34 -1.02
CA LEU A 396 6.27 29.68 0.22
C LEU A 396 5.99 31.15 0.56
N ARG A 397 5.26 31.39 1.63
CA ARG A 397 4.93 32.70 2.14
C ARG A 397 5.73 32.89 3.42
N GLY A 398 6.29 34.04 3.70
CA GLY A 398 6.92 34.21 4.98
C GLY A 398 7.72 35.48 5.14
N ALA A 399 8.13 35.69 6.36
CA ALA A 399 8.86 36.82 6.86
C ALA A 399 10.25 36.99 6.27
N LEU A 400 10.88 35.98 5.73
CA LEU A 400 12.09 36.15 4.92
C LEU A 400 11.87 37.20 3.81
N TYR A 401 10.64 37.29 3.29
CA TYR A 401 10.26 38.27 2.27
C TYR A 401 9.66 39.55 2.87
N ALA A 402 9.02 39.48 4.05
CA ALA A 402 8.59 40.69 4.77
C ALA A 402 9.78 41.52 5.32
N ALA A 403 10.85 40.85 5.75
CA ALA A 403 12.10 41.49 6.15
C ALA A 403 12.81 42.22 4.99
N ALA A 404 12.55 41.82 3.75
CA ALA A 404 13.03 42.51 2.55
C ALA A 404 12.18 43.73 2.13
N GLY A 405 11.19 44.12 2.95
CA GLY A 405 10.36 45.30 2.71
C GLY A 405 9.25 45.13 1.68
N SER A 406 8.87 43.90 1.38
CA SER A 406 7.84 43.58 0.40
C SER A 406 6.77 42.70 1.02
N PRO A 407 5.84 43.23 1.84
CA PRO A 407 4.72 42.45 2.37
C PRO A 407 3.83 41.98 1.23
N GLY A 408 3.59 40.67 1.17
CA GLY A 408 2.76 40.01 0.14
C GLY A 408 3.52 39.39 -1.02
N ILE A 409 4.85 39.40 -1.02
CA ILE A 409 5.63 38.58 -1.96
C ILE A 409 5.81 37.19 -1.37
N TYR A 410 5.50 36.18 -2.17
CA TYR A 410 5.84 34.80 -1.84
C TYR A 410 6.61 34.17 -3.00
N LEU A 411 7.43 33.22 -2.66
CA LEU A 411 8.07 32.37 -3.64
C LEU A 411 7.03 31.40 -4.17
N TRP A 412 6.73 31.50 -5.44
CA TRP A 412 5.97 30.50 -6.16
C TRP A 412 6.91 29.67 -7.02
N GLN A 413 6.96 28.40 -6.79
CA GLN A 413 7.69 27.44 -7.60
C GLN A 413 6.70 26.52 -8.26
N SER A 414 6.82 26.31 -9.56
CA SER A 414 6.11 25.27 -10.30
C SER A 414 7.12 24.34 -10.94
N GLY A 415 6.87 23.05 -10.86
CA GLY A 415 7.74 22.07 -11.50
C GLY A 415 7.08 20.70 -11.55
N GLY A 416 7.62 19.87 -12.42
CA GLY A 416 7.14 18.54 -12.69
C GLY A 416 7.52 18.10 -14.08
N GLY A 417 6.87 17.06 -14.58
CA GLY A 417 7.19 16.58 -15.92
C GLY A 417 6.49 15.28 -16.27
N LEU A 418 6.99 14.72 -17.35
CA LEU A 418 6.57 13.45 -17.91
C LEU A 418 7.63 12.39 -17.63
N HIS A 419 7.20 11.18 -17.31
CA HIS A 419 8.03 10.01 -17.12
C HIS A 419 7.37 8.83 -17.80
N ASN A 420 8.04 8.29 -18.82
CA ASN A 420 7.59 7.15 -19.59
C ASN A 420 8.43 5.93 -19.21
N VAL A 421 7.81 4.78 -19.09
CA VAL A 421 8.46 3.51 -18.74
C VAL A 421 7.97 2.43 -19.68
N GLU A 422 8.90 1.79 -20.39
CA GLU A 422 8.64 0.57 -21.17
C GLU A 422 9.42 -0.60 -20.57
N GLN A 423 8.78 -1.77 -20.44
CA GLN A 423 9.43 -2.95 -19.89
C GLN A 423 9.01 -4.20 -20.65
N THR A 424 9.99 -5.03 -20.95
CA THR A 424 9.79 -6.41 -21.43
C THR A 424 10.58 -7.36 -20.55
N ALA A 425 9.95 -8.48 -20.16
CA ALA A 425 10.64 -9.48 -19.36
C ALA A 425 10.23 -10.91 -19.72
N LEU A 426 11.20 -11.81 -19.67
CA LEU A 426 11.03 -13.27 -19.75
C LEU A 426 11.34 -13.86 -18.39
N PHE A 427 10.45 -14.69 -17.83
CA PHE A 427 10.68 -15.37 -16.58
C PHE A 427 10.40 -16.87 -16.69
N THR A 428 11.10 -17.65 -15.86
CA THR A 428 10.92 -19.10 -15.77
C THR A 428 11.24 -19.56 -14.36
N THR A 429 10.40 -20.43 -13.80
CA THR A 429 10.66 -21.20 -12.59
C THR A 429 10.49 -22.69 -12.89
N LEU A 430 11.36 -23.51 -12.31
CA LEU A 430 11.39 -24.95 -12.44
C LEU A 430 11.36 -25.57 -11.05
N ASP A 431 10.44 -26.48 -10.80
CA ASP A 431 10.36 -27.29 -9.59
C ASP A 431 10.69 -28.74 -9.97
N TYR A 432 11.85 -29.24 -9.55
CA TYR A 432 12.32 -30.59 -9.88
C TYR A 432 12.27 -31.51 -8.66
N ALA A 433 11.43 -32.53 -8.70
CA ALA A 433 11.34 -33.56 -7.67
C ALA A 433 12.55 -34.51 -7.75
N VAL A 434 13.51 -34.32 -6.84
CA VAL A 434 14.70 -35.19 -6.70
C VAL A 434 14.30 -36.53 -6.08
N SER A 435 13.40 -36.49 -5.09
CA SER A 435 12.77 -37.64 -4.44
C SER A 435 11.33 -37.27 -4.06
N ASP A 436 10.59 -38.20 -3.45
CA ASP A 436 9.21 -37.92 -2.99
C ASP A 436 9.16 -36.79 -1.92
N ASP A 437 10.26 -36.61 -1.16
CA ASP A 437 10.30 -35.60 -0.11
C ASP A 437 11.13 -34.36 -0.46
N LEU A 438 12.01 -34.41 -1.46
CA LEU A 438 12.94 -33.32 -1.81
C LEU A 438 12.70 -32.80 -3.20
N SER A 439 12.43 -31.49 -3.31
CA SER A 439 12.37 -30.76 -4.57
C SER A 439 13.40 -29.62 -4.61
N LEU A 440 13.96 -29.38 -5.78
CA LEU A 440 14.83 -28.23 -6.08
C LEU A 440 14.01 -27.19 -6.87
N ASN A 441 14.12 -25.94 -6.44
CA ASN A 441 13.43 -24.80 -7.06
C ASN A 441 14.47 -23.90 -7.72
N ILE A 442 14.38 -23.69 -9.02
CA ILE A 442 15.28 -22.84 -9.79
C ILE A 442 14.46 -21.85 -10.57
N GLY A 443 14.83 -20.59 -10.50
CA GLY A 443 14.14 -19.55 -11.24
C GLY A 443 15.09 -18.50 -11.77
N PHE A 444 14.67 -17.84 -12.83
CA PHE A 444 15.34 -16.66 -13.36
C PHE A 444 14.33 -15.75 -14.08
N ARG A 445 14.63 -14.45 -14.09
CA ARG A 445 13.94 -13.46 -14.90
C ARG A 445 14.97 -12.59 -15.59
N LEU A 446 14.76 -12.36 -16.86
CA LEU A 446 15.49 -11.37 -17.68
C LEU A 446 14.56 -10.20 -17.91
N THR A 447 14.97 -9.00 -17.54
CA THR A 447 14.19 -7.79 -17.73
C THR A 447 15.00 -6.79 -18.54
N ASP A 448 14.37 -6.22 -19.55
CA ASP A 448 14.83 -5.05 -20.31
C ASP A 448 13.84 -3.91 -20.08
N GLU A 449 14.33 -2.80 -19.54
CA GLU A 449 13.52 -1.66 -19.16
C GLU A 449 14.14 -0.38 -19.68
N GLU A 450 13.33 0.47 -20.31
CA GLU A 450 13.71 1.80 -20.80
C GLU A 450 12.83 2.84 -20.10
N LYS A 451 13.45 3.95 -19.69
CA LYS A 451 12.76 5.07 -19.06
C LYS A 451 13.18 6.38 -19.70
N GLU A 452 12.22 7.22 -19.98
CA GLU A 452 12.42 8.57 -20.48
C GLU A 452 11.84 9.58 -19.49
N ILE A 453 12.50 10.73 -19.34
CA ILE A 453 12.03 11.83 -18.51
C ILE A 453 12.11 13.16 -19.26
N HIS A 454 11.09 13.96 -19.09
CA HIS A 454 11.12 15.39 -19.35
C HIS A 454 10.69 16.13 -18.10
N LEU A 455 11.63 16.61 -17.32
CA LEU A 455 11.42 17.36 -16.09
C LEU A 455 11.66 18.86 -16.36
N ALA A 456 10.71 19.69 -15.94
CA ALA A 456 10.78 21.13 -16.13
C ALA A 456 10.38 21.89 -14.87
N SER A 457 10.96 23.03 -14.61
CA SER A 457 10.59 23.86 -13.48
C SER A 457 10.70 25.34 -13.72
N ILE A 458 9.95 26.09 -12.92
CA ILE A 458 9.99 27.54 -12.89
C ILE A 458 10.27 27.98 -11.47
N ASN A 459 11.38 28.68 -11.29
CA ASN A 459 11.66 29.38 -10.05
C ASN A 459 11.31 30.86 -10.23
N ARG A 460 10.31 31.36 -9.51
CA ARG A 460 9.93 32.78 -9.55
C ARG A 460 9.64 33.36 -8.17
N ASN A 461 10.17 34.54 -7.96
CA ASN A 461 9.61 35.51 -7.02
C ASN A 461 8.41 36.16 -7.71
N VAL A 462 7.19 35.86 -7.30
CA VAL A 462 5.99 36.42 -7.95
C VAL A 462 5.13 37.15 -6.92
N SER A 463 4.69 38.33 -7.28
CA SER A 463 3.52 38.93 -6.64
C SER A 463 2.28 38.08 -6.96
N VAL A 464 1.40 37.92 -5.94
CA VAL A 464 0.18 37.10 -6.00
C VAL A 464 -0.56 37.23 -7.33
N GLY A 465 -0.79 36.14 -8.03
CA GLY A 465 -1.74 36.03 -9.12
C GLY A 465 -1.17 35.90 -10.55
N ALA A 466 0.15 35.85 -10.75
CA ALA A 466 0.71 35.62 -12.08
C ALA A 466 1.03 34.13 -12.30
N SER A 467 0.27 33.43 -13.13
CA SER A 467 0.62 32.09 -13.60
C SER A 467 1.87 32.15 -14.47
N PRO A 468 2.88 31.31 -14.23
CA PRO A 468 4.07 31.28 -15.08
C PRO A 468 3.75 30.73 -16.48
N PRO A 469 4.40 31.24 -17.53
CA PRO A 469 4.16 30.82 -18.91
C PRO A 469 4.93 29.55 -19.30
N CYS A 470 5.14 28.63 -18.39
CA CYS A 470 5.87 27.37 -18.65
C CYS A 470 4.94 26.17 -18.48
N SER A 471 4.99 25.26 -19.40
CA SER A 471 4.28 23.99 -19.35
C SER A 471 5.11 22.89 -20.00
N VAL A 472 5.00 21.70 -19.50
CA VAL A 472 5.50 20.49 -20.17
C VAL A 472 4.38 19.97 -21.10
N PRO A 473 4.67 19.65 -22.37
CA PRO A 473 5.97 19.49 -23.02
C PRO A 473 6.46 20.73 -23.82
N ALA A 474 6.03 21.94 -23.50
CA ALA A 474 6.29 23.12 -24.35
C ALA A 474 7.75 23.58 -24.41
N GLY A 475 8.66 23.05 -23.58
CA GLY A 475 10.11 23.31 -23.66
C GLY A 475 10.53 24.76 -23.44
N THR A 476 9.76 25.53 -22.66
CA THR A 476 10.01 26.97 -22.44
C THR A 476 10.32 27.30 -20.98
N CYS A 477 10.67 26.29 -20.18
CA CYS A 477 10.94 26.45 -18.78
C CYS A 477 12.38 26.88 -18.48
N PRO A 478 12.63 27.67 -17.41
CA PRO A 478 13.99 28.05 -17.01
C PRO A 478 14.89 26.86 -16.66
N PHE A 479 14.31 25.80 -16.07
CA PHE A 479 14.95 24.52 -15.87
C PHE A 479 14.28 23.50 -16.78
N ASP A 480 15.05 22.77 -17.55
CA ASP A 480 14.57 21.76 -18.49
C ASP A 480 15.60 20.63 -18.54
N TYR A 481 15.18 19.44 -18.08
CA TYR A 481 16.03 18.27 -18.00
C TYR A 481 15.36 17.13 -18.76
N ILE A 482 16.00 16.69 -19.83
CA ILE A 482 15.53 15.59 -20.68
C ILE A 482 16.61 14.53 -20.67
N ASP A 483 16.24 13.31 -20.30
CA ASP A 483 17.16 12.18 -20.29
C ASP A 483 16.40 10.88 -20.59
N ASN A 484 17.13 9.88 -21.03
CA ASN A 484 16.66 8.49 -21.14
C ASN A 484 17.76 7.52 -20.74
N ASP A 485 17.35 6.39 -20.19
CA ASP A 485 18.28 5.31 -19.87
C ASP A 485 17.58 3.95 -19.88
N SER A 486 18.38 2.89 -19.93
CA SER A 486 17.90 1.52 -19.96
C SER A 486 18.60 0.64 -18.92
N TRP A 487 17.85 -0.25 -18.30
CA TRP A 487 18.34 -1.20 -17.30
C TRP A 487 18.03 -2.63 -17.76
N LYS A 488 19.12 -3.44 -17.88
CA LYS A 488 19.02 -4.86 -18.22
C LYS A 488 19.41 -5.68 -17.01
N THR A 489 18.46 -6.36 -16.42
CA THR A 489 18.66 -7.05 -15.15
C THR A 489 18.33 -8.53 -15.24
N THR A 490 18.96 -9.31 -14.36
CA THR A 490 18.70 -10.74 -14.22
C THR A 490 18.43 -11.07 -12.77
N SER A 491 17.27 -11.66 -12.48
CA SER A 491 16.84 -12.04 -11.13
C SER A 491 16.84 -13.56 -10.96
N PRO A 492 17.98 -14.17 -10.56
CA PRO A 492 18.08 -15.60 -10.29
C PRO A 492 17.50 -15.97 -8.92
N LYS A 493 16.97 -17.18 -8.80
CA LYS A 493 16.58 -17.83 -7.56
C LYS A 493 17.01 -19.30 -7.59
N ILE A 494 17.54 -19.79 -6.50
CA ILE A 494 17.79 -21.21 -6.28
C ILE A 494 17.38 -21.59 -4.86
N GLY A 495 16.65 -22.68 -4.73
CA GLY A 495 16.15 -23.12 -3.45
C GLY A 495 15.84 -24.61 -3.43
N PHE A 496 15.36 -25.04 -2.28
CA PHE A 496 14.87 -26.40 -2.06
C PHE A 496 13.64 -26.37 -1.19
N THR A 497 12.85 -27.43 -1.34
CA THR A 497 11.71 -27.77 -0.48
C THR A 497 11.92 -29.19 0.01
N TYR A 498 11.82 -29.42 1.31
CA TYR A 498 11.96 -30.74 1.92
C TYR A 498 10.76 -31.04 2.84
N ASN A 499 9.96 -31.99 2.45
CA ASN A 499 8.83 -32.49 3.24
C ASN A 499 9.35 -33.35 4.38
N THR A 500 9.18 -32.91 5.63
CA THR A 500 9.62 -33.61 6.83
C THR A 500 8.56 -34.58 7.36
N GLY A 501 7.40 -34.62 6.71
CA GLY A 501 6.23 -35.42 7.01
C GLY A 501 5.04 -34.97 6.17
N GLU A 502 3.87 -35.59 6.35
CA GLU A 502 2.67 -35.29 5.57
C GLU A 502 2.15 -33.85 5.76
N SER A 503 2.49 -33.21 6.87
CA SER A 503 1.97 -31.90 7.25
C SER A 503 3.08 -30.89 7.59
N SER A 504 4.30 -31.13 7.16
CA SER A 504 5.44 -30.26 7.51
C SER A 504 6.41 -30.15 6.37
N MET A 505 6.78 -28.92 6.04
CA MET A 505 7.72 -28.57 4.97
C MET A 505 8.80 -27.63 5.50
N MET A 506 10.05 -27.97 5.24
CA MET A 506 11.21 -27.07 5.37
C MET A 506 11.56 -26.53 3.98
N TYR A 507 12.00 -25.28 3.93
CA TYR A 507 12.46 -24.68 2.69
C TYR A 507 13.67 -23.77 2.93
N GLY A 508 14.43 -23.53 1.89
CA GLY A 508 15.45 -22.53 1.90
C GLY A 508 15.76 -22.05 0.49
N TYR A 509 16.09 -20.79 0.35
CA TYR A 509 16.47 -20.23 -0.95
C TYR A 509 17.46 -19.09 -0.83
N TRP A 510 18.22 -18.90 -1.90
CA TRP A 510 18.95 -17.69 -2.23
C TRP A 510 18.35 -17.05 -3.47
N THR A 511 18.23 -15.72 -3.47
CA THR A 511 17.77 -14.95 -4.61
C THR A 511 18.48 -13.62 -4.68
N ARG A 512 18.64 -13.09 -5.90
CA ARG A 512 19.05 -11.72 -6.19
C ARG A 512 17.96 -11.07 -7.02
N VAL A 513 17.53 -9.88 -6.62
CA VAL A 513 16.52 -9.10 -7.32
C VAL A 513 16.97 -7.66 -7.44
N PHE A 514 16.27 -6.87 -8.25
CA PHE A 514 16.64 -5.50 -8.56
C PHE A 514 15.44 -4.56 -8.35
N LYS A 515 15.76 -3.36 -7.90
CA LYS A 515 14.94 -2.18 -8.11
C LYS A 515 15.66 -1.33 -9.14
N SER A 516 15.01 -1.08 -10.27
CA SER A 516 15.62 -0.34 -11.38
C SER A 516 16.01 1.07 -10.95
N GLY A 517 17.02 1.61 -11.58
CA GLY A 517 17.28 3.03 -11.58
C GLY A 517 16.09 3.80 -12.14
N GLY A 518 16.04 5.09 -11.91
CA GLY A 518 14.90 5.89 -12.34
C GLY A 518 15.08 7.37 -12.06
N TYR A 519 13.98 8.10 -12.20
CA TYR A 519 13.98 9.55 -12.17
C TYR A 519 12.98 10.09 -11.15
N ASN A 520 13.34 11.22 -10.56
CA ASN A 520 12.51 11.93 -9.60
C ASN A 520 11.91 13.20 -10.23
N LEU A 521 10.65 13.18 -10.59
CA LEU A 521 9.91 14.29 -11.22
C LEU A 521 9.73 15.52 -10.31
N ARG A 522 10.04 15.42 -9.02
CA ARG A 522 9.98 16.56 -8.09
C ARG A 522 11.34 17.22 -7.86
N ASN A 523 12.40 16.64 -8.40
CA ASN A 523 13.75 17.16 -8.23
C ASN A 523 14.11 18.17 -9.32
N SER A 524 13.87 19.44 -9.04
CA SER A 524 14.20 20.57 -9.93
C SER A 524 15.38 21.41 -9.41
N VAL A 525 16.31 20.77 -8.72
CA VAL A 525 17.50 21.42 -8.16
C VAL A 525 18.45 21.87 -9.28
N ASP A 526 19.00 23.06 -9.15
CA ASP A 526 20.05 23.55 -10.07
C ASP A 526 21.32 22.70 -9.94
N LEU A 527 21.59 21.87 -10.93
CA LEU A 527 22.75 20.97 -10.97
C LEU A 527 24.09 21.71 -11.06
N ALA A 528 24.10 22.98 -11.44
CA ALA A 528 25.33 23.81 -11.41
C ALA A 528 25.71 24.16 -9.96
N THR A 529 24.73 24.30 -9.10
CA THR A 529 24.89 24.56 -7.65
C THR A 529 25.03 23.28 -6.84
N PHE A 530 24.27 22.24 -7.20
CA PHE A 530 24.20 20.94 -6.52
C PHE A 530 24.44 19.79 -7.49
N PRO A 531 25.69 19.58 -7.94
CA PRO A 531 26.00 18.58 -8.98
C PRO A 531 25.67 17.15 -8.57
N ASP A 532 25.65 16.86 -7.27
CA ASP A 532 25.34 15.53 -6.73
C ASP A 532 23.84 15.29 -6.52
N ALA A 533 22.99 16.28 -6.81
CA ALA A 533 21.54 16.20 -6.68
C ALA A 533 20.86 15.87 -8.01
N SER A 534 21.38 14.92 -8.77
CA SER A 534 20.79 14.48 -10.04
C SER A 534 19.33 14.04 -9.84
N PRO A 535 18.42 14.35 -10.79
CA PRO A 535 17.09 13.72 -10.81
C PRO A 535 17.13 12.19 -11.00
N LYS A 536 18.23 11.65 -11.50
CA LYS A 536 18.46 10.24 -11.78
C LYS A 536 19.11 9.53 -10.58
N ALA A 537 18.63 8.34 -10.26
CA ALA A 537 19.25 7.37 -9.38
C ALA A 537 19.60 6.09 -10.16
N ASP A 538 20.70 5.44 -9.83
CA ASP A 538 21.10 4.15 -10.39
C ASP A 538 20.30 3.00 -9.76
N ASP A 539 20.37 1.80 -10.33
CA ASP A 539 19.70 0.61 -9.80
C ASP A 539 20.23 0.18 -8.41
N GLU A 540 19.40 -0.52 -7.70
CA GLU A 540 19.66 -1.12 -6.40
C GLU A 540 19.57 -2.64 -6.53
N THR A 541 20.50 -3.37 -5.92
CA THR A 541 20.51 -4.84 -5.90
C THR A 541 20.18 -5.35 -4.51
N VAL A 542 19.31 -6.36 -4.43
CA VAL A 542 18.93 -7.00 -3.16
C VAL A 542 19.21 -8.49 -3.23
N GLU A 543 20.08 -8.96 -2.34
CA GLU A 543 20.38 -10.38 -2.15
C GLU A 543 19.81 -10.89 -0.83
N THR A 544 19.12 -12.02 -0.88
CA THR A 544 18.52 -12.64 0.31
C THR A 544 18.86 -14.12 0.38
N LEU A 545 19.22 -14.56 1.58
CA LEU A 545 19.22 -15.95 2.01
C LEU A 545 18.11 -16.13 3.03
N GLU A 546 17.17 -17.03 2.76
CA GLU A 546 16.05 -17.35 3.66
C GLU A 546 15.99 -18.85 3.91
N PHE A 547 15.65 -19.21 5.14
CA PHE A 547 15.36 -20.57 5.57
C PHE A 547 14.15 -20.58 6.50
N GLY A 548 13.17 -21.46 6.24
CA GLY A 548 11.95 -21.51 7.01
C GLY A 548 11.33 -22.90 7.09
N MET A 549 10.27 -22.99 7.87
CA MET A 549 9.47 -24.19 8.05
C MET A 549 7.99 -23.82 8.19
N LYS A 550 7.15 -24.62 7.59
CA LYS A 550 5.69 -24.57 7.72
C LYS A 550 5.21 -25.92 8.25
N THR A 551 4.34 -25.89 9.24
CA THR A 551 3.85 -27.09 9.89
C THR A 551 2.38 -26.94 10.23
N ASP A 552 1.56 -27.87 9.76
CA ASP A 552 0.21 -28.08 10.21
C ASP A 552 0.16 -29.24 11.25
N PHE A 553 -0.67 -29.08 12.23
CA PHE A 553 -0.95 -30.08 13.24
C PHE A 553 -2.46 -30.09 13.59
N GLU A 554 -2.94 -31.14 14.25
CA GLU A 554 -4.37 -31.39 14.48
C GLU A 554 -5.17 -30.16 14.95
N LYS A 555 -4.55 -29.24 15.70
CA LYS A 555 -5.21 -28.08 16.30
C LYS A 555 -4.72 -26.74 15.79
N GLY A 556 -3.97 -26.70 14.70
CA GLY A 556 -3.48 -25.44 14.18
C GLY A 556 -2.28 -25.55 13.27
N ARG A 557 -1.63 -24.41 13.07
CA ARG A 557 -0.43 -24.30 12.24
C ARG A 557 0.62 -23.39 12.91
N LEU A 558 1.88 -23.61 12.57
CA LEU A 558 3.00 -22.79 12.99
C LEU A 558 3.99 -22.66 11.83
N ASN A 559 4.29 -21.42 11.48
CA ASN A 559 5.27 -21.06 10.45
C ASN A 559 6.40 -20.25 11.09
N TRP A 560 7.62 -20.42 10.60
CA TRP A 560 8.73 -19.55 10.97
C TRP A 560 9.72 -19.42 9.83
N ALA A 561 10.42 -18.30 9.78
CA ALA A 561 11.47 -18.01 8.80
C ALA A 561 12.59 -17.21 9.44
N PHE A 562 13.85 -17.49 9.02
CA PHE A 562 15.03 -16.68 9.26
C PHE A 562 15.51 -16.11 7.94
N PHE A 563 15.92 -14.85 7.93
CA PHE A 563 16.42 -14.19 6.74
C PHE A 563 17.65 -13.35 7.00
N ASN A 564 18.49 -13.23 5.96
CA ASN A 564 19.59 -12.27 5.89
C ASN A 564 19.53 -11.64 4.50
N THR A 565 19.31 -10.34 4.45
CA THR A 565 19.17 -9.56 3.23
C THR A 565 20.22 -8.47 3.20
N VAL A 566 20.91 -8.33 2.07
CA VAL A 566 21.83 -7.23 1.78
C VAL A 566 21.24 -6.43 0.62
N VAL A 567 21.18 -5.13 0.78
CA VAL A 567 20.81 -4.18 -0.24
C VAL A 567 22.06 -3.42 -0.61
N ASP A 568 22.56 -3.63 -1.81
CA ASP A 568 23.71 -2.92 -2.36
C ASP A 568 23.22 -1.70 -3.14
N ASP A 569 23.93 -0.56 -3.03
CA ASP A 569 23.61 0.70 -3.67
C ASP A 569 22.17 1.19 -3.39
N SER A 570 21.74 1.09 -2.13
CA SER A 570 20.37 1.37 -1.70
C SER A 570 19.90 2.77 -2.10
N GLN A 571 18.78 2.85 -2.82
CA GLN A 571 18.13 4.11 -3.17
C GLN A 571 17.43 4.71 -1.95
N ARG A 572 17.84 5.92 -1.56
CA ARG A 572 17.28 6.63 -0.42
C ARG A 572 16.83 8.03 -0.80
N MET A 573 15.75 8.49 -0.17
CA MET A 573 15.23 9.82 -0.36
C MET A 573 15.69 10.72 0.77
N THR A 574 16.40 11.80 0.41
CA THR A 574 16.86 12.83 1.36
C THR A 574 16.27 14.18 0.99
N ASN A 575 16.00 14.99 2.00
CA ASN A 575 15.61 16.39 1.82
C ASN A 575 16.86 17.26 1.97
N ILE A 576 17.17 18.04 0.95
CA ILE A 576 18.25 19.01 0.99
C ILE A 576 17.69 20.44 1.04
N GLN A 577 18.39 21.31 1.75
CA GLN A 577 18.04 22.72 1.77
C GLN A 577 18.52 23.38 0.47
N ASP A 578 17.57 23.84 -0.34
CA ASP A 578 17.84 24.61 -1.55
C ASP A 578 17.47 26.07 -1.31
N PRO A 579 18.42 27.03 -1.47
CA PRO A 579 18.17 28.45 -1.29
C PRO A 579 17.07 29.01 -2.21
N VAL A 580 16.77 28.34 -3.30
CA VAL A 580 15.80 28.76 -4.31
C VAL A 580 14.43 28.13 -4.10
N SER A 581 14.38 26.83 -3.86
CA SER A 581 13.12 26.07 -3.72
C SER A 581 12.73 25.80 -2.26
N GLY A 582 13.57 26.18 -1.31
CA GLY A 582 13.39 25.93 0.12
C GLY A 582 13.79 24.49 0.49
N VAL A 583 13.06 23.49 0.05
CA VAL A 583 13.36 22.06 0.23
C VAL A 583 13.29 21.34 -1.09
N ALA A 584 14.33 20.60 -1.43
CA ALA A 584 14.31 19.65 -2.55
C ALA A 584 14.38 18.23 -2.03
N GLN A 585 13.51 17.36 -2.56
CA GLN A 585 13.55 15.93 -2.32
C GLN A 585 14.43 15.27 -3.39
N VAL A 586 15.51 14.65 -2.95
CA VAL A 586 16.47 14.00 -3.85
C VAL A 586 16.49 12.52 -3.56
N VAL A 587 16.37 11.70 -4.60
CA VAL A 587 16.60 10.24 -4.52
C VAL A 587 17.99 9.96 -5.03
N LYS A 588 18.78 9.26 -4.24
CA LYS A 588 20.16 8.89 -4.59
C LYS A 588 20.53 7.53 -4.00
N ASN A 589 21.52 6.89 -4.60
CA ASN A 589 22.13 5.71 -4.02
C ASN A 589 22.97 6.15 -2.81
N ALA A 590 22.68 5.61 -1.63
CA ALA A 590 23.29 6.06 -0.38
C ALA A 590 24.35 5.10 0.14
N GLY A 591 24.40 3.87 -0.38
CA GLY A 591 25.31 2.82 0.01
C GLY A 591 24.60 1.54 0.42
N ASP A 592 25.29 0.62 1.10
CA ASP A 592 24.80 -0.71 1.37
C ASP A 592 24.13 -0.82 2.75
N ILE A 593 23.08 -1.65 2.82
CA ILE A 593 22.34 -1.91 4.06
C ILE A 593 22.19 -3.41 4.25
N GLU A 594 22.35 -3.87 5.49
CA GLU A 594 22.10 -5.25 5.88
C GLU A 594 20.90 -5.34 6.81
N TYR A 595 19.99 -6.29 6.51
CA TYR A 595 18.83 -6.64 7.33
C TYR A 595 18.93 -8.10 7.74
N ARG A 596 18.78 -8.40 9.03
CA ARG A 596 18.75 -9.76 9.58
C ARG A 596 17.57 -9.91 10.50
N GLY A 597 16.88 -11.01 10.42
CA GLY A 597 15.74 -11.19 11.29
C GLY A 597 15.13 -12.57 11.28
N PHE A 598 14.04 -12.65 12.01
CA PHE A 598 13.20 -13.85 12.02
C PHE A 598 11.72 -13.45 12.15
N GLU A 599 10.88 -14.38 11.75
CA GLU A 599 9.43 -14.27 11.78
C GLU A 599 8.83 -15.58 12.26
N ILE A 600 7.79 -15.46 13.06
CA ILE A 600 6.97 -16.59 13.52
C ILE A 600 5.52 -16.17 13.42
N ASP A 601 4.67 -16.99 12.85
CA ASP A 601 3.23 -16.81 12.87
C ASP A 601 2.49 -18.14 13.02
N GLY A 602 1.33 -18.10 13.65
CA GLY A 602 0.57 -19.31 13.87
C GLY A 602 -0.83 -19.10 14.39
N VAL A 603 -1.61 -20.16 14.24
CA VAL A 603 -2.98 -20.29 14.72
C VAL A 603 -3.11 -21.57 15.54
N TYR A 604 -3.77 -21.52 16.69
CA TYR A 604 -3.95 -22.66 17.58
C TYR A 604 -5.37 -22.70 18.18
N THR A 605 -6.09 -23.77 17.96
CA THR A 605 -7.39 -24.06 18.61
C THR A 605 -7.14 -24.58 20.03
N MET A 606 -7.29 -23.70 21.01
CA MET A 606 -7.09 -24.02 22.42
C MET A 606 -8.20 -24.93 22.96
N THR A 607 -9.44 -24.64 22.57
CA THR A 607 -10.66 -25.40 22.88
C THR A 607 -11.58 -25.36 21.66
N ASP A 608 -12.66 -26.14 21.68
CA ASP A 608 -13.65 -26.13 20.58
C ASP A 608 -14.26 -24.74 20.30
N THR A 609 -14.10 -23.79 21.21
CA THR A 609 -14.67 -22.44 21.10
C THR A 609 -13.64 -21.33 21.13
N ILE A 610 -12.37 -21.59 21.39
CA ILE A 610 -11.34 -20.57 21.52
C ILE A 610 -10.19 -20.87 20.58
N THR A 611 -9.94 -19.95 19.66
CA THR A 611 -8.80 -19.96 18.75
C THR A 611 -7.89 -18.79 19.05
N MET A 612 -6.60 -19.07 19.19
CA MET A 612 -5.52 -18.11 19.36
C MET A 612 -4.81 -17.90 18.01
N VAL A 613 -4.53 -16.64 17.69
CA VAL A 613 -3.67 -16.23 16.58
C VAL A 613 -2.52 -15.43 17.17
N ALA A 614 -1.29 -15.74 16.76
CA ALA A 614 -0.11 -15.01 17.23
C ALA A 614 0.90 -14.81 16.13
N SER A 615 1.62 -13.70 16.19
CA SER A 615 2.75 -13.41 15.30
C SER A 615 3.88 -12.71 16.07
N LEU A 616 5.11 -12.89 15.59
CA LEU A 616 6.32 -12.25 16.12
C LEU A 616 7.28 -12.00 14.97
N GLY A 617 7.75 -10.79 14.84
CA GLY A 617 8.76 -10.37 13.89
C GLY A 617 9.88 -9.61 14.56
N TYR A 618 11.12 -9.95 14.24
CA TYR A 618 12.29 -9.22 14.67
C TYR A 618 13.16 -8.88 13.45
N VAL A 619 13.62 -7.63 13.39
CA VAL A 619 14.49 -7.14 12.34
C VAL A 619 15.61 -6.30 12.97
N HIS A 620 16.85 -6.62 12.61
CA HIS A 620 18.02 -5.79 12.89
C HIS A 620 18.58 -5.27 11.57
N SER A 621 18.69 -3.96 11.43
CA SER A 621 19.21 -3.29 10.25
C SER A 621 20.43 -2.46 10.57
N LYS A 622 21.33 -2.29 9.59
CA LYS A 622 22.49 -1.41 9.73
C LYS A 622 23.07 -1.01 8.39
N TYR A 623 23.60 0.19 8.33
CA TYR A 623 24.43 0.65 7.20
C TYR A 623 25.79 -0.07 7.19
N LYS A 624 26.28 -0.41 6.00
CA LYS A 624 27.56 -1.11 5.77
C LYS A 624 28.61 -0.24 5.09
N ASN A 625 28.35 0.19 3.88
CA ASN A 625 29.23 1.00 3.08
C ASN A 625 28.46 2.24 2.62
N LEU A 626 28.59 3.34 3.34
CA LEU A 626 27.95 4.58 2.95
C LEU A 626 28.78 5.30 1.91
N ILE A 627 28.10 5.83 0.88
CA ILE A 627 28.67 6.68 -0.17
C ILE A 627 28.05 8.09 -0.16
N SER A 628 27.09 8.32 0.76
CA SER A 628 26.44 9.60 0.96
C SER A 628 26.42 9.97 2.43
N ASP A 629 26.66 11.24 2.72
CA ASP A 629 26.40 11.84 4.01
C ASP A 629 24.90 11.82 4.31
N LEU A 630 24.50 11.27 5.44
CA LEU A 630 23.12 11.15 5.91
C LEU A 630 22.80 12.14 7.04
N THR A 631 23.82 12.54 7.80
CA THR A 631 23.68 13.53 8.89
C THR A 631 23.53 14.96 8.38
N GLY A 632 24.07 15.25 7.20
CA GLY A 632 24.03 16.57 6.54
C GLY A 632 25.18 17.49 6.96
N ASP A 633 26.26 16.94 7.50
CA ASP A 633 27.46 17.71 7.90
C ASP A 633 28.56 17.72 6.83
N PHE A 634 28.29 17.09 5.67
CA PHE A 634 29.18 16.94 4.51
C PHE A 634 30.38 16.01 4.74
N ILE A 635 30.33 15.16 5.76
CA ILE A 635 31.39 14.19 6.09
C ILE A 635 30.72 12.83 6.31
N ILE A 636 31.22 11.78 5.63
CA ILE A 636 30.79 10.42 5.92
C ILE A 636 31.68 9.87 7.04
N ASP A 637 31.11 9.71 8.24
CA ASP A 637 31.85 9.28 9.40
C ASP A 637 31.06 8.28 10.30
N ALA A 638 31.53 8.10 11.53
CA ALA A 638 30.91 7.18 12.48
C ALA A 638 29.48 7.62 12.91
N LEU A 639 29.13 8.89 12.77
CA LEU A 639 27.78 9.37 13.11
C LEU A 639 26.76 8.90 12.09
N ASP A 640 27.12 8.88 10.80
CA ASP A 640 26.25 8.34 9.74
C ASP A 640 25.99 6.83 9.94
N TYR A 641 27.03 6.08 10.26
CA TYR A 641 26.91 4.63 10.53
C TYR A 641 26.16 4.30 11.83
N ALA A 642 25.99 5.27 12.73
CA ALA A 642 25.22 5.13 13.96
C ALA A 642 23.73 5.40 13.78
N LEU A 643 23.31 5.94 12.63
CA LEU A 643 21.90 6.16 12.33
C LEU A 643 21.15 4.84 12.17
N GLU A 644 19.93 4.80 12.66
CA GLU A 644 19.03 3.68 12.43
C GLU A 644 18.42 3.78 11.02
N VAL A 645 18.29 2.64 10.36
CA VAL A 645 17.68 2.58 9.03
C VAL A 645 16.17 2.89 9.15
N PRO A 646 15.64 3.85 8.39
CA PRO A 646 14.23 4.22 8.46
C PRO A 646 13.29 3.05 8.18
N ARG A 647 12.11 3.07 8.83
CA ARG A 647 10.99 2.12 8.68
C ARG A 647 11.30 0.68 9.11
N ALA A 648 12.46 0.42 9.67
CA ALA A 648 12.85 -0.85 10.23
C ALA A 648 12.54 -0.88 11.73
N ALA A 649 11.26 -1.09 12.10
CA ALA A 649 10.88 -1.29 13.51
C ALA A 649 11.51 -2.59 14.01
N PRO A 650 12.33 -2.57 15.09
CA PRO A 650 13.08 -3.75 15.53
C PRO A 650 12.20 -4.93 15.92
N LEU A 651 11.07 -4.67 16.59
CA LEU A 651 10.16 -5.70 17.08
C LEU A 651 8.72 -5.39 16.68
N THR A 652 8.03 -6.42 16.19
CA THR A 652 6.58 -6.42 15.99
C THR A 652 6.01 -7.72 16.55
N TYR A 653 4.88 -7.67 17.25
CA TYR A 653 4.17 -8.88 17.63
C TYR A 653 2.67 -8.64 17.76
N SER A 654 1.91 -9.72 17.61
CA SER A 654 0.47 -9.71 17.84
C SER A 654 0.02 -10.95 18.60
N LEU A 655 -1.07 -10.78 19.35
CA LEU A 655 -1.78 -11.86 20.03
C LEU A 655 -3.27 -11.60 19.92
N GLY A 656 -4.00 -12.54 19.36
CA GLY A 656 -5.45 -12.45 19.19
C GLY A 656 -6.16 -13.70 19.66
N PHE A 657 -7.42 -13.53 20.11
CA PHE A 657 -8.32 -14.61 20.48
C PHE A 657 -9.67 -14.41 19.79
N ASN A 658 -10.14 -15.48 19.15
CA ASN A 658 -11.50 -15.59 18.67
C ASN A 658 -12.24 -16.58 19.55
N ILE A 659 -13.40 -16.16 20.05
CA ILE A 659 -14.22 -16.94 20.97
C ILE A 659 -15.59 -17.13 20.35
N ASP A 660 -15.88 -18.35 19.95
CA ASP A 660 -17.18 -18.77 19.46
C ASP A 660 -18.14 -19.00 20.63
N GLY A 661 -19.38 -18.54 20.47
CA GLY A 661 -20.42 -18.68 21.46
C GLY A 661 -21.81 -18.59 20.86
N ASN A 662 -22.81 -18.55 21.71
CA ASN A 662 -24.21 -18.43 21.30
C ASN A 662 -24.91 -17.37 22.15
N LEU A 663 -25.74 -16.55 21.51
CA LEU A 663 -26.68 -15.64 22.14
C LEU A 663 -28.12 -16.11 21.82
N GLY A 664 -28.67 -16.97 22.70
CA GLY A 664 -29.92 -17.66 22.40
C GLY A 664 -29.75 -18.64 21.24
N THR A 665 -30.50 -18.44 20.15
CA THR A 665 -30.38 -19.24 18.91
C THR A 665 -29.39 -18.66 17.89
N TRP A 666 -28.82 -17.47 18.16
CA TRP A 666 -27.86 -16.83 17.29
C TRP A 666 -26.45 -17.23 17.67
N ARG A 667 -25.60 -17.51 16.67
CA ARG A 667 -24.15 -17.67 16.88
C ARG A 667 -23.53 -16.33 17.22
N SER A 668 -22.52 -16.32 18.10
CA SER A 668 -21.75 -15.12 18.37
C SER A 668 -20.25 -15.39 18.22
N ILE A 669 -19.50 -14.37 17.79
CA ILE A 669 -18.05 -14.40 17.72
C ILE A 669 -17.53 -13.17 18.46
N THR A 670 -16.69 -13.39 19.48
CA THR A 670 -15.95 -12.34 20.17
C THR A 670 -14.51 -12.38 19.72
N ARG A 671 -13.96 -11.22 19.37
CA ARG A 671 -12.56 -11.06 18.98
C ARG A 671 -11.88 -10.07 19.90
N ILE A 672 -10.68 -10.40 20.33
CA ILE A 672 -9.80 -9.52 21.09
C ILE A 672 -8.43 -9.68 20.48
N SER A 673 -7.77 -8.61 20.11
CA SER A 673 -6.38 -8.64 19.62
C SER A 673 -5.57 -7.48 20.15
N TYR A 674 -4.33 -7.78 20.42
CA TYR A 674 -3.31 -6.81 20.80
C TYR A 674 -2.17 -6.87 19.80
N TYR A 675 -1.69 -5.71 19.37
CA TYR A 675 -0.59 -5.55 18.44
C TYR A 675 0.42 -4.56 19.02
N HIS A 676 1.70 -4.90 18.90
CA HIS A 676 2.81 -4.06 19.26
C HIS A 676 3.74 -3.83 18.06
N ARG A 677 4.24 -2.61 17.92
CA ARG A 677 5.28 -2.23 17.00
C ARG A 677 6.22 -1.23 17.68
N ASP A 678 7.51 -1.52 17.70
CA ASP A 678 8.52 -0.59 18.16
C ASP A 678 8.52 0.71 17.35
N LYS A 679 9.01 1.79 17.96
CA LYS A 679 9.35 3.04 17.30
C LYS A 679 10.28 2.77 16.10
N SER A 680 10.07 3.51 15.02
CA SER A 680 10.99 3.50 13.86
C SER A 680 11.23 4.92 13.35
N TYR A 681 12.41 5.18 12.81
CA TYR A 681 12.68 6.47 12.18
C TYR A 681 12.02 6.56 10.81
N TYR A 682 11.73 7.79 10.39
CA TYR A 682 11.10 8.08 9.11
C TYR A 682 12.09 8.65 8.09
N ASN A 683 12.98 9.53 8.53
CA ASN A 683 13.99 10.16 7.68
C ASN A 683 15.38 9.52 7.87
N GLU A 684 16.21 9.58 6.84
CA GLU A 684 17.56 9.02 6.84
C GLU A 684 18.45 9.65 7.93
N ASN A 685 18.25 10.92 8.26
CA ASN A 685 18.99 11.62 9.32
C ASN A 685 18.40 11.40 10.73
N ASN A 686 17.45 10.51 10.90
CA ASN A 686 16.76 10.20 12.15
C ASN A 686 16.09 11.40 12.86
N GLN A 687 15.74 12.45 12.15
CA GLN A 687 15.07 13.61 12.74
C GLN A 687 13.56 13.43 12.89
N GLY A 688 12.92 12.69 11.96
CA GLY A 688 11.52 12.31 12.06
C GLY A 688 11.36 10.85 12.45
N PHE A 689 10.27 10.51 13.14
CA PHE A 689 10.01 9.13 13.57
C PHE A 689 8.53 8.82 13.70
N ILE A 690 8.20 7.55 13.63
CA ILE A 690 6.88 6.98 13.91
C ILE A 690 6.91 6.43 15.33
N ASN A 691 5.93 6.81 16.15
CA ASN A 691 5.84 6.38 17.54
C ASN A 691 5.73 4.86 17.66
N GLU A 692 6.21 4.31 18.78
CA GLU A 692 5.82 2.98 19.25
C GLU A 692 4.31 2.87 19.33
N GLN A 693 3.77 1.70 19.05
CA GLN A 693 2.33 1.45 18.96
C GLN A 693 1.92 0.22 19.77
N ASP A 694 0.95 0.39 20.65
CA ASP A 694 0.32 -0.64 21.47
C ASP A 694 -1.20 -0.65 21.21
N ILE A 695 -1.63 -1.38 20.20
CA ILE A 695 -3.00 -1.33 19.68
C ILE A 695 -3.84 -2.45 20.26
N LEU A 696 -4.91 -2.11 20.95
CA LEU A 696 -5.94 -3.04 21.41
C LEU A 696 -7.17 -2.94 20.50
N ASN A 697 -7.62 -4.07 19.95
CA ASN A 697 -8.86 -4.17 19.20
C ASN A 697 -9.84 -5.12 19.86
N PHE A 698 -11.13 -4.86 19.68
CA PHE A 698 -12.24 -5.68 20.15
C PHE A 698 -13.33 -5.77 19.07
N GLY A 699 -13.98 -6.91 18.95
CA GLY A 699 -15.15 -7.09 18.08
C GLY A 699 -16.11 -8.10 18.68
N TYR A 700 -17.40 -7.87 18.48
CA TYR A 700 -18.47 -8.78 18.84
C TYR A 700 -19.49 -8.82 17.72
N ASP A 701 -19.69 -9.99 17.14
CA ASP A 701 -20.65 -10.23 16.07
C ASP A 701 -21.67 -11.29 16.49
N ILE A 702 -22.90 -11.09 16.07
CA ILE A 702 -23.97 -12.08 16.17
C ILE A 702 -24.53 -12.39 14.79
N TYR A 703 -24.76 -13.67 14.53
CA TYR A 703 -25.27 -14.20 13.27
C TYR A 703 -26.60 -14.86 13.51
N SER A 704 -27.62 -14.52 12.72
CA SER A 704 -28.92 -15.22 12.77
C SER A 704 -28.77 -16.70 12.47
N SER A 705 -29.68 -17.50 12.95
CA SER A 705 -29.64 -18.98 12.80
C SER A 705 -29.65 -19.44 11.34
N ASP A 706 -30.19 -18.64 10.43
CA ASP A 706 -30.20 -18.88 8.99
C ASP A 706 -28.96 -18.28 8.27
N GLY A 707 -28.05 -17.65 9.03
CA GLY A 707 -26.83 -17.02 8.50
C GLY A 707 -27.05 -15.76 7.67
N LYS A 708 -28.29 -15.29 7.51
CA LYS A 708 -28.63 -14.15 6.63
C LYS A 708 -28.32 -12.80 7.24
N ILE A 709 -28.42 -12.67 8.56
CA ILE A 709 -28.19 -11.41 9.27
C ILE A 709 -26.92 -11.54 10.11
N ASN A 710 -26.00 -10.59 9.94
CA ASN A 710 -24.91 -10.36 10.87
C ASN A 710 -25.03 -8.94 11.44
N ILE A 711 -24.95 -8.80 12.75
CA ILE A 711 -24.87 -7.53 13.46
C ILE A 711 -23.55 -7.54 14.23
N GLY A 712 -22.70 -6.54 13.97
CA GLY A 712 -21.40 -6.40 14.59
C GLY A 712 -21.23 -5.07 15.30
N VAL A 713 -20.52 -5.10 16.42
CA VAL A 713 -19.95 -3.92 17.06
C VAL A 713 -18.46 -4.15 17.26
N TYR A 714 -17.65 -3.10 17.03
CA TYR A 714 -16.22 -3.25 17.12
C TYR A 714 -15.53 -1.95 17.55
N GLY A 715 -14.33 -2.11 18.07
CA GLY A 715 -13.43 -1.02 18.35
C GLY A 715 -12.03 -1.36 17.85
N LYS A 716 -11.45 -0.46 17.09
CA LYS A 716 -10.05 -0.51 16.64
C LYS A 716 -9.25 0.53 17.41
N ASN A 717 -8.01 0.20 17.71
CA ASN A 717 -7.12 1.10 18.48
C ASN A 717 -7.80 1.65 19.73
N LEU A 718 -8.37 0.77 20.56
CA LEU A 718 -9.07 1.17 21.81
C LEU A 718 -8.13 1.78 22.84
N SER A 719 -6.83 1.51 22.75
CA SER A 719 -5.76 2.20 23.48
C SER A 719 -5.61 3.67 23.10
N ASN A 720 -6.18 4.07 21.95
CA ASN A 720 -6.12 5.42 21.38
C ASN A 720 -4.68 5.90 21.13
N GLU A 721 -3.83 4.99 20.66
CA GLU A 721 -2.47 5.32 20.22
C GLU A 721 -2.51 6.30 19.04
N VAL A 722 -1.71 7.35 19.13
CA VAL A 722 -1.58 8.33 18.05
C VAL A 722 -0.48 7.91 17.10
N LYS A 723 -0.87 7.62 15.88
CA LYS A 723 0.05 7.28 14.79
C LYS A 723 0.20 8.47 13.85
N HIS A 724 1.44 8.74 13.47
CA HIS A 724 1.76 9.62 12.34
C HIS A 724 2.04 8.72 11.12
N GLY A 725 1.46 9.07 9.97
CA GLY A 725 1.71 8.36 8.72
C GLY A 725 3.12 8.61 8.20
N GLY A 726 3.65 9.79 8.48
CA GLY A 726 4.99 10.23 8.16
C GLY A 726 5.52 11.21 9.20
N ASP A 727 6.76 11.64 9.04
CA ASP A 727 7.38 12.70 9.84
C ASP A 727 8.52 13.32 9.03
N THR A 728 8.13 14.05 7.97
CA THR A 728 9.06 14.57 6.97
C THR A 728 9.76 15.82 7.48
N ASN A 729 11.08 15.79 7.54
CA ASN A 729 11.87 16.98 7.87
C ASN A 729 11.82 18.00 6.73
N LEU A 730 11.37 19.22 7.06
CA LEU A 730 11.29 20.36 6.15
C LEU A 730 12.52 21.28 6.21
N SER A 731 13.60 20.86 6.83
CA SER A 731 14.88 21.58 6.95
C SER A 731 14.80 22.90 7.73
N PHE A 732 14.02 23.86 7.25
CA PHE A 732 13.88 25.22 7.83
C PHE A 732 12.66 25.36 8.74
N GLY A 733 11.72 24.43 8.69
CA GLY A 733 10.39 24.61 9.29
C GLY A 733 10.00 23.60 10.37
N GLY A 734 10.89 22.68 10.77
CA GLY A 734 10.53 21.53 11.60
C GLY A 734 10.13 20.33 10.75
N THR A 735 9.29 19.45 11.28
CA THR A 735 8.81 18.28 10.53
C THR A 735 7.31 18.39 10.24
N PHE A 736 6.89 17.90 9.09
CA PHE A 736 5.49 17.71 8.73
C PHE A 736 5.08 16.28 9.10
N ALA A 737 4.15 16.14 10.04
CA ALA A 737 3.72 14.87 10.60
C ALA A 737 2.20 14.68 10.45
N PRO A 738 1.72 14.08 9.36
CA PRO A 738 0.30 13.81 9.16
C PRO A 738 -0.24 12.78 10.14
N LEU A 739 -1.44 13.04 10.67
CA LEU A 739 -2.11 12.20 11.65
C LEU A 739 -2.91 11.09 10.98
N ALA A 740 -2.74 9.86 11.45
CA ALA A 740 -3.67 8.78 11.22
C ALA A 740 -4.82 8.81 12.24
N LYS A 741 -5.97 8.20 11.92
CA LYS A 741 -7.08 8.07 12.86
C LYS A 741 -6.62 7.31 14.11
N GLY A 742 -6.98 7.81 15.28
CA GLY A 742 -6.80 7.12 16.55
C GLY A 742 -7.85 6.03 16.79
N LYS A 743 -8.49 6.05 17.95
CA LYS A 743 -9.55 5.10 18.30
C LYS A 743 -10.76 5.19 17.35
N ILE A 744 -11.19 4.05 16.81
CA ILE A 744 -12.41 3.90 16.02
C ILE A 744 -13.36 2.97 16.76
N VAL A 745 -14.63 3.37 16.86
CA VAL A 745 -15.74 2.52 17.34
C VAL A 745 -16.76 2.45 16.23
N GLY A 746 -17.18 1.24 15.87
CA GLY A 746 -18.11 1.02 14.78
C GLY A 746 -19.22 0.03 15.11
N ALA A 747 -20.31 0.18 14.36
CA ALA A 747 -21.39 -0.80 14.31
C ALA A 747 -21.73 -1.10 12.85
N GLU A 748 -22.04 -2.35 12.55
CA GLU A 748 -22.44 -2.75 11.20
C GLU A 748 -23.60 -3.73 11.18
N LEU A 749 -24.34 -3.68 10.10
CA LEU A 749 -25.37 -4.64 9.72
C LEU A 749 -25.03 -5.21 8.35
N VAL A 750 -24.93 -6.53 8.25
CA VAL A 750 -24.82 -7.25 6.98
C VAL A 750 -26.07 -8.09 6.77
N TYR A 751 -26.65 -7.99 5.58
CA TYR A 751 -27.80 -8.81 5.19
C TYR A 751 -27.49 -9.58 3.89
N LYS A 752 -27.65 -10.90 3.94
CA LYS A 752 -27.54 -11.83 2.81
C LYS A 752 -28.98 -12.22 2.41
N PHE A 753 -29.36 -11.95 1.20
CA PHE A 753 -30.76 -12.16 0.71
C PHE A 753 -31.04 -13.62 0.41
#